data_d1ee9add52b0a19cb36f98d2f65afc5b
#
_entry.id   d1ee9add52b0a19cb36f98d2f65afc5b
#
_cell.length_a   1.000
_cell.length_b   1.000
_cell.length_c   1.000
_cell.angle_alpha   90.00
_cell.angle_beta   90.00
_cell.angle_gamma   90.00
#
_symmetry.space_group_name_H-M   'P 1'
#
loop_
_entity.id
_entity.type
_entity.pdbx_description
1 polymer ?
#
loop_
_entity_poly.entity_id
_entity_poly.type
_entity_poly.pdbx_seq_one_letter_code
_entity_poly.pdbx_strand_id
1 'polypeptide(L)'
;MSTLAFAFAATENGFELRSGAAVLLRHSADAPAFELGIGVADVDMCRGNFRIEDDLAERWALDCCEVSGGTVRLWSSQRRELSATVQIHTRGAKAQLEISSESDAANRIWIHFPREASESIWGGGEQMSYLRLNGRRFPFWTSEPGVGRDKTTDLTRIMDESGNAGGDYWTTNYPQPTWLSSAHYAVHSNCAHWSALDLSVQGVSTYACWTNNLTLEFFASYGLPELVGMLSDRFGKPAPLPDWAIGGAIVGLKEGAASFVRLEKYADAGAAISGLWCEDWVGIRQTSFGRRLFWDWTWNAARYPDLPAQIAALTERGIRFLGYINPYIANDAAMFAEGAAAGFFALKLDNDDVALVDFGEFDCGVVDFTNPAACDWFADRVIGREMLDFGLSGWMADFGEYLPTDIRLYDGSDPMEAHNRWPVLWAKVNADAIAKRGKTGEAVFFMRAGFSGVQAHCPLLWAGDQCVDFTRHDGIGTVLTAALSSGLVGNLVSHHDVGGYTSLHGNVRTAELLHRWIDLGAFTPVMRSHEGNRPDDNLQIDSSPELLAHFARMSQIHARLAPYVRHVLDEGQANSLPAQRPLFLHYDAPEYHAVQDQYLYGADLLVAPVIEANVTGRHVAIPGEGWADLWSGKPLNMGQAWFDAPHGKPPVAYRLDSSFVTLFAELRKEFG
;
A
#
# COMPACT_ATOMS: atom_id res chain seq x y z
N MET A 1 12.34 -18.76 24.87
CA MET A 1 12.10 -19.62 23.68
C MET A 1 13.39 -19.65 22.87
N SER A 2 13.86 -20.82 22.43
CA SER A 2 15.04 -20.91 21.56
C SER A 2 14.65 -20.34 20.20
N THR A 3 15.27 -19.25 19.77
CA THR A 3 15.08 -18.69 18.42
C THR A 3 15.70 -19.64 17.38
N LEU A 4 15.04 -19.78 16.22
CA LEU A 4 15.66 -20.41 15.05
C LEU A 4 16.93 -19.64 14.70
N ALA A 5 18.07 -20.33 14.65
CA ALA A 5 19.33 -19.69 14.35
C ALA A 5 19.71 -19.95 12.89
N PHE A 6 20.19 -18.91 12.22
CA PHE A 6 20.84 -19.05 10.92
C PHE A 6 22.23 -19.68 11.06
N ALA A 7 22.53 -20.56 10.14
CA ALA A 7 23.86 -21.19 10.02
C ALA A 7 24.35 -21.08 8.58
N PHE A 8 25.59 -20.58 8.44
CA PHE A 8 26.34 -20.62 7.19
C PHE A 8 27.36 -21.76 7.26
N ALA A 9 27.44 -22.55 6.21
CA ALA A 9 28.40 -23.68 6.14
C ALA A 9 28.98 -23.77 4.73
N ALA A 10 30.32 -23.92 4.66
CA ALA A 10 30.97 -24.36 3.46
C ALA A 10 30.64 -25.84 3.20
N THR A 11 30.48 -26.21 1.93
CA THR A 11 30.27 -27.57 1.45
C THR A 11 31.49 -28.00 0.60
N GLU A 12 31.53 -29.25 0.15
CA GLU A 12 32.64 -29.73 -0.68
C GLU A 12 32.85 -28.89 -1.96
N ASN A 13 31.72 -28.44 -2.57
CA ASN A 13 31.76 -27.73 -3.87
C ASN A 13 31.02 -26.36 -3.82
N GLY A 14 30.89 -25.74 -2.63
CA GLY A 14 30.15 -24.48 -2.50
C GLY A 14 29.82 -24.11 -1.07
N PHE A 15 28.60 -23.65 -0.84
CA PHE A 15 28.14 -23.26 0.50
C PHE A 15 26.59 -23.28 0.62
N GLU A 16 26.12 -23.25 1.86
CA GLU A 16 24.70 -23.14 2.19
C GLU A 16 24.46 -22.13 3.32
N LEU A 17 23.33 -21.42 3.21
CA LEU A 17 22.72 -20.67 4.32
C LEU A 17 21.42 -21.39 4.70
N ARG A 18 21.27 -21.74 5.98
CA ARG A 18 20.13 -22.47 6.52
C ARG A 18 19.52 -21.75 7.71
N SER A 19 18.22 -21.99 7.94
CA SER A 19 17.54 -21.72 9.21
C SER A 19 16.82 -22.99 9.65
N GLY A 20 17.30 -23.61 10.73
CA GLY A 20 16.83 -24.94 11.13
C GLY A 20 17.04 -25.97 10.02
N ALA A 21 15.97 -26.62 9.57
CA ALA A 21 16.00 -27.59 8.46
C ALA A 21 15.88 -26.92 7.07
N ALA A 22 15.39 -25.69 6.98
CA ALA A 22 15.19 -25.00 5.71
C ALA A 22 16.52 -24.51 5.12
N VAL A 23 16.77 -24.84 3.85
CA VAL A 23 17.87 -24.30 3.04
C VAL A 23 17.37 -23.08 2.33
N LEU A 24 17.86 -21.89 2.72
CA LEU A 24 17.44 -20.64 2.10
C LEU A 24 18.30 -20.27 0.89
N LEU A 25 19.58 -20.63 0.93
CA LEU A 25 20.49 -20.40 -0.17
C LEU A 25 21.45 -21.59 -0.28
N ARG A 26 21.64 -22.06 -1.50
CA ARG A 26 22.62 -23.11 -1.81
C ARG A 26 23.34 -22.73 -3.09
N HIS A 27 24.66 -22.75 -3.04
CA HIS A 27 25.52 -22.51 -4.19
C HIS A 27 26.45 -23.67 -4.42
N SER A 28 26.59 -24.09 -5.68
CA SER A 28 27.59 -25.05 -6.14
C SER A 28 27.90 -24.76 -7.61
N ALA A 29 29.01 -25.38 -8.12
CA ALA A 29 29.39 -25.27 -9.53
C ALA A 29 28.27 -25.75 -10.48
N ASP A 30 27.58 -26.86 -10.11
CA ASP A 30 26.52 -27.45 -10.93
C ASP A 30 25.17 -26.71 -10.79
N ALA A 31 25.00 -25.92 -9.73
CA ALA A 31 23.79 -25.13 -9.46
C ALA A 31 24.19 -23.76 -8.86
N PRO A 32 24.72 -22.85 -9.70
CA PRO A 32 25.15 -21.54 -9.23
C PRO A 32 23.94 -20.69 -8.79
N ALA A 33 24.03 -20.16 -7.56
CA ALA A 33 22.98 -19.34 -6.98
C ALA A 33 23.07 -17.87 -7.40
N PHE A 34 24.16 -17.44 -8.02
CA PHE A 34 24.41 -16.04 -8.36
C PHE A 34 24.78 -15.90 -9.83
N GLU A 35 24.26 -14.84 -10.44
CA GLU A 35 24.63 -14.41 -11.77
C GLU A 35 24.90 -12.91 -11.78
N LEU A 36 25.80 -12.46 -12.63
CA LEU A 36 26.05 -11.06 -12.94
C LEU A 36 25.73 -10.78 -14.41
N GLY A 37 25.33 -9.57 -14.71
CA GLY A 37 25.08 -9.14 -16.08
C GLY A 37 25.35 -7.67 -16.31
N ILE A 38 25.32 -7.32 -17.60
CA ILE A 38 25.49 -5.98 -18.13
C ILE A 38 24.26 -5.65 -18.96
N GLY A 39 23.55 -4.60 -18.61
CA GLY A 39 22.34 -4.17 -19.34
C GLY A 39 22.18 -2.67 -19.30
N VAL A 40 21.33 -2.18 -20.20
CA VAL A 40 20.92 -0.77 -20.27
C VAL A 40 19.40 -0.73 -20.10
N ALA A 41 18.95 0.12 -19.18
CA ALA A 41 17.52 0.34 -18.96
C ALA A 41 16.95 1.28 -20.04
N ASP A 42 15.84 0.88 -20.66
CA ASP A 42 14.97 1.77 -21.43
C ASP A 42 13.69 2.02 -20.61
N VAL A 43 13.52 3.26 -20.17
CA VAL A 43 12.41 3.68 -19.30
C VAL A 43 11.63 4.78 -20.00
N ASP A 44 10.36 4.48 -20.28
CA ASP A 44 9.39 5.43 -20.82
C ASP A 44 8.30 5.67 -19.77
N MET A 45 8.17 6.93 -19.35
CA MET A 45 7.20 7.36 -18.34
C MET A 45 6.12 8.24 -18.97
N CYS A 46 4.86 7.85 -18.76
CA CYS A 46 3.70 8.66 -19.07
C CYS A 46 2.81 8.80 -17.83
N ARG A 47 2.85 9.96 -17.16
CA ARG A 47 1.98 10.27 -16.02
C ARG A 47 1.99 9.19 -14.91
N GLY A 48 3.17 8.73 -14.53
CA GLY A 48 3.33 7.69 -13.50
C GLY A 48 3.07 6.25 -13.96
N ASN A 49 2.70 6.05 -15.22
CA ASN A 49 2.71 4.75 -15.87
C ASN A 49 4.06 4.56 -16.55
N PHE A 50 4.64 3.38 -16.41
CA PHE A 50 5.98 3.09 -16.89
C PHE A 50 5.99 1.90 -17.84
N ARG A 51 6.71 2.05 -18.97
CA ARG A 51 7.22 0.94 -19.75
C ARG A 51 8.71 0.81 -19.47
N ILE A 52 9.13 -0.31 -18.94
CA ILE A 52 10.51 -0.55 -18.52
C ILE A 52 11.01 -1.80 -19.20
N GLU A 53 12.02 -1.64 -20.05
CA GLU A 53 12.67 -2.70 -20.78
C GLU A 53 14.16 -2.75 -20.41
N ASP A 54 14.73 -3.96 -20.46
CA ASP A 54 16.16 -4.18 -20.16
C ASP A 54 16.85 -4.69 -21.43
N ASP A 55 17.68 -3.87 -22.04
CA ASP A 55 18.58 -4.31 -23.11
C ASP A 55 19.79 -5.01 -22.47
N LEU A 56 19.60 -6.32 -22.24
CA LEU A 56 20.57 -7.15 -21.55
C LEU A 56 21.64 -7.65 -22.54
N ALA A 57 22.82 -7.05 -22.45
CA ALA A 57 23.95 -7.41 -23.32
C ALA A 57 24.65 -8.72 -22.88
N GLU A 58 24.83 -8.92 -21.58
CA GLU A 58 25.52 -10.09 -21.01
C GLU A 58 24.84 -10.59 -19.73
N ARG A 59 24.82 -11.92 -19.54
CA ARG A 59 24.38 -12.57 -18.30
C ARG A 59 25.17 -13.87 -18.11
N TRP A 60 25.86 -14.00 -16.98
CA TRP A 60 26.77 -15.09 -16.71
C TRP A 60 26.60 -15.61 -15.29
N ALA A 61 26.52 -16.93 -15.17
CA ALA A 61 26.55 -17.60 -13.88
C ALA A 61 27.94 -17.49 -13.24
N LEU A 62 27.96 -17.27 -11.93
CA LEU A 62 29.18 -17.32 -11.11
C LEU A 62 29.30 -18.74 -10.57
N ASP A 63 29.83 -19.66 -11.39
CA ASP A 63 29.89 -21.10 -11.16
C ASP A 63 31.13 -21.56 -10.37
N CYS A 64 32.04 -20.65 -10.07
CA CYS A 64 33.23 -20.92 -9.26
C CYS A 64 33.14 -20.13 -7.94
N CYS A 65 33.61 -20.73 -6.85
CA CYS A 65 33.67 -20.06 -5.56
C CYS A 65 34.93 -20.45 -4.73
N GLU A 66 35.34 -19.52 -3.88
CA GLU A 66 36.29 -19.72 -2.80
C GLU A 66 35.67 -19.23 -1.49
N VAL A 67 35.59 -20.10 -0.49
CA VAL A 67 34.96 -19.81 0.81
C VAL A 67 36.05 -19.65 1.87
N SER A 68 36.04 -18.50 2.56
CA SER A 68 36.92 -18.19 3.68
C SER A 68 36.14 -17.59 4.85
N GLY A 69 35.77 -18.43 5.83
CA GLY A 69 34.90 -18.00 6.92
C GLY A 69 33.51 -17.58 6.40
N GLY A 70 33.07 -16.38 6.74
CA GLY A 70 31.80 -15.80 6.25
C GLY A 70 31.94 -15.08 4.91
N THR A 71 33.10 -15.04 4.29
CA THR A 71 33.36 -14.39 3.01
C THR A 71 33.44 -15.42 1.89
N VAL A 72 32.76 -15.19 0.81
CA VAL A 72 32.78 -16.02 -0.40
C VAL A 72 33.16 -15.13 -1.58
N ARG A 73 34.17 -15.52 -2.31
CA ARG A 73 34.50 -14.94 -3.61
C ARG A 73 33.90 -15.81 -4.70
N LEU A 74 33.16 -15.20 -5.61
CA LEU A 74 32.49 -15.86 -6.72
C LEU A 74 33.03 -15.33 -8.06
N TRP A 75 33.10 -16.18 -9.07
CA TRP A 75 33.45 -15.75 -10.44
C TRP A 75 32.89 -16.72 -11.48
N SER A 76 32.77 -16.23 -12.71
CA SER A 76 32.41 -17.10 -13.84
C SER A 76 33.61 -17.81 -14.43
N SER A 77 33.53 -19.13 -14.63
CA SER A 77 34.59 -19.91 -15.31
C SER A 77 34.76 -19.49 -16.78
N GLN A 78 33.71 -18.99 -17.41
CA GLN A 78 33.67 -18.58 -18.83
C GLN A 78 34.04 -17.11 -19.02
N ARG A 79 33.77 -16.25 -18.00
CA ARG A 79 33.96 -14.80 -18.05
C ARG A 79 34.57 -14.32 -16.73
N ARG A 80 35.86 -14.58 -16.58
CA ARG A 80 36.56 -14.51 -15.29
C ARG A 80 36.63 -13.09 -14.68
N GLU A 81 36.49 -12.06 -15.49
CA GLU A 81 36.35 -10.67 -15.07
C GLU A 81 35.00 -10.36 -14.41
N LEU A 82 34.01 -11.22 -14.60
CA LEU A 82 32.75 -11.13 -13.83
C LEU A 82 32.91 -11.90 -12.54
N SER A 83 33.14 -11.17 -11.47
CA SER A 83 33.34 -11.70 -10.13
C SER A 83 32.62 -10.83 -9.10
N ALA A 84 32.31 -11.44 -7.96
CA ALA A 84 31.70 -10.77 -6.83
C ALA A 84 32.24 -11.31 -5.52
N THR A 85 32.27 -10.46 -4.51
CA THR A 85 32.46 -10.85 -3.13
C THR A 85 31.11 -10.87 -2.42
N VAL A 86 30.82 -11.97 -1.71
CA VAL A 86 29.65 -12.14 -0.86
C VAL A 86 30.10 -12.26 0.59
N GLN A 87 29.56 -11.41 1.46
CA GLN A 87 29.76 -11.50 2.91
C GLN A 87 28.47 -11.96 3.57
N ILE A 88 28.57 -12.98 4.44
CA ILE A 88 27.44 -13.58 5.13
C ILE A 88 27.63 -13.46 6.64
N HIS A 89 26.74 -12.74 7.29
CA HIS A 89 26.72 -12.53 8.72
C HIS A 89 25.46 -13.17 9.32
N THR A 90 25.63 -14.05 10.32
CA THR A 90 24.52 -14.71 11.00
C THR A 90 24.49 -14.32 12.48
N ARG A 91 23.29 -13.97 12.98
CA ARG A 91 23.08 -13.60 14.38
C ARG A 91 21.70 -14.07 14.88
N GLY A 92 21.65 -15.27 15.46
CA GLY A 92 20.40 -15.85 15.94
C GLY A 92 19.37 -15.96 14.81
N ALA A 93 18.19 -15.40 14.99
CA ALA A 93 17.08 -15.42 14.04
C ALA A 93 17.23 -14.45 12.86
N LYS A 94 18.40 -13.82 12.70
CA LYS A 94 18.68 -12.87 11.58
C LYS A 94 19.98 -13.28 10.87
N ALA A 95 19.99 -13.05 9.56
CA ALA A 95 21.21 -13.10 8.76
C ALA A 95 21.23 -11.94 7.77
N GLN A 96 22.42 -11.57 7.34
CA GLN A 96 22.65 -10.55 6.33
C GLN A 96 23.60 -11.11 5.29
N LEU A 97 23.31 -10.83 4.04
CA LEU A 97 24.15 -11.20 2.90
C LEU A 97 24.42 -9.92 2.11
N GLU A 98 25.68 -9.56 1.98
CA GLU A 98 26.14 -8.41 1.22
C GLU A 98 26.88 -8.91 -0.03
N ILE A 99 26.47 -8.42 -1.20
CA ILE A 99 27.06 -8.77 -2.48
C ILE A 99 27.65 -7.49 -3.08
N SER A 100 28.92 -7.59 -3.48
CA SER A 100 29.60 -6.53 -4.22
C SER A 100 30.22 -7.12 -5.47
N SER A 101 29.84 -6.61 -6.64
CA SER A 101 30.52 -6.92 -7.89
C SER A 101 31.94 -6.34 -7.88
N GLU A 102 32.92 -7.12 -8.30
CA GLU A 102 34.30 -6.63 -8.54
C GLU A 102 34.48 -6.10 -9.95
N SER A 103 33.43 -6.19 -10.81
CA SER A 103 33.44 -5.67 -12.18
C SER A 103 32.66 -4.36 -12.22
N ASP A 104 33.31 -3.28 -12.62
CA ASP A 104 32.68 -1.97 -12.80
C ASP A 104 31.60 -1.95 -13.89
N ALA A 105 31.67 -2.89 -14.84
CA ALA A 105 30.69 -2.99 -15.92
C ALA A 105 29.43 -3.73 -15.51
N ALA A 106 29.48 -4.63 -14.51
CA ALA A 106 28.32 -5.39 -14.08
C ALA A 106 27.36 -4.50 -13.30
N ASN A 107 26.11 -4.46 -13.74
CA ASN A 107 25.04 -3.62 -13.16
C ASN A 107 23.71 -4.37 -13.02
N ARG A 108 23.77 -5.71 -13.10
CA ARG A 108 22.64 -6.62 -12.91
C ARG A 108 23.07 -7.76 -12.02
N ILE A 109 22.25 -8.11 -11.03
CA ILE A 109 22.46 -9.26 -10.13
C ILE A 109 21.20 -10.11 -10.17
N TRP A 110 21.35 -11.44 -10.29
CA TRP A 110 20.31 -12.43 -10.04
C TRP A 110 20.74 -13.35 -8.92
N ILE A 111 19.79 -13.71 -8.05
CA ILE A 111 20.00 -14.66 -6.96
C ILE A 111 18.90 -15.71 -7.02
N HIS A 112 19.30 -16.98 -6.97
CA HIS A 112 18.40 -18.13 -7.01
C HIS A 112 18.30 -18.78 -5.64
N PHE A 113 17.11 -18.81 -5.08
CA PHE A 113 16.80 -19.43 -3.80
C PHE A 113 16.06 -20.75 -4.05
N PRO A 114 16.53 -21.88 -3.48
CA PRO A 114 15.78 -23.12 -3.55
C PRO A 114 14.45 -22.96 -2.82
N ARG A 115 13.38 -23.56 -3.36
CA ARG A 115 12.03 -23.48 -2.83
C ARG A 115 11.34 -24.84 -2.92
N GLU A 116 10.77 -25.31 -1.82
CA GLU A 116 9.98 -26.53 -1.82
C GLU A 116 8.67 -26.33 -2.64
N ALA A 117 8.21 -27.42 -3.28
CA ALA A 117 7.02 -27.35 -4.15
C ALA A 117 5.73 -26.97 -3.39
N SER A 118 5.64 -27.32 -2.11
CA SER A 118 4.52 -27.02 -1.22
C SER A 118 4.61 -25.64 -0.57
N GLU A 119 5.76 -24.98 -0.69
CA GLU A 119 6.02 -23.70 -0.04
C GLU A 119 5.21 -22.57 -0.68
N SER A 120 4.52 -21.80 0.13
CA SER A 120 3.78 -20.61 -0.26
C SER A 120 4.60 -19.36 0.03
N ILE A 121 4.58 -18.41 -0.91
CA ILE A 121 5.28 -17.12 -0.80
C ILE A 121 4.26 -15.99 -0.85
N TRP A 122 4.45 -15.00 0.04
CA TRP A 122 3.63 -13.79 0.20
C TRP A 122 4.51 -12.55 0.31
N GLY A 123 3.89 -11.37 0.30
CA GLY A 123 4.57 -10.09 0.46
C GLY A 123 4.61 -9.29 -0.82
N GLY A 124 5.74 -8.65 -1.12
CA GLY A 124 5.89 -7.82 -2.33
C GLY A 124 5.37 -6.40 -2.17
N GLY A 125 5.08 -5.94 -0.94
CA GLY A 125 4.43 -4.65 -0.69
C GLY A 125 2.91 -4.78 -0.72
N GLU A 126 2.24 -3.75 -1.22
CA GLU A 126 0.81 -3.77 -1.48
C GLU A 126 0.53 -4.42 -2.84
N GLN A 127 0.16 -5.69 -2.82
CA GLN A 127 -0.26 -6.43 -4.01
C GLN A 127 -1.79 -6.45 -4.07
N MET A 128 -2.36 -6.15 -5.23
CA MET A 128 -3.82 -5.98 -5.35
C MET A 128 -4.52 -7.20 -5.94
N SER A 129 -3.84 -7.97 -6.79
CA SER A 129 -4.44 -9.09 -7.50
C SER A 129 -4.25 -10.44 -6.82
N TYR A 130 -3.11 -10.66 -6.18
CA TYR A 130 -2.74 -11.95 -5.62
C TYR A 130 -2.06 -11.81 -4.27
N LEU A 131 -2.63 -12.43 -3.23
CA LEU A 131 -2.00 -12.53 -1.91
C LEU A 131 -0.84 -13.55 -1.94
N ARG A 132 -1.10 -14.76 -2.48
CA ARG A 132 -0.09 -15.77 -2.72
C ARG A 132 0.59 -15.54 -4.06
N LEU A 133 1.91 -15.36 -4.05
CA LEU A 133 2.68 -14.90 -5.21
C LEU A 133 3.14 -16.03 -6.13
N ASN A 134 3.11 -17.30 -5.70
CA ASN A 134 3.60 -18.45 -6.44
C ASN A 134 3.08 -18.52 -7.89
N GLY A 135 3.96 -18.93 -8.81
CA GLY A 135 3.64 -19.14 -10.23
C GLY A 135 3.67 -17.86 -11.08
N ARG A 136 4.17 -16.75 -10.53
CA ARG A 136 4.17 -15.42 -11.19
C ARG A 136 5.47 -14.67 -10.93
N ARG A 137 5.66 -13.60 -11.70
CA ARG A 137 6.77 -12.64 -11.55
C ARG A 137 6.22 -11.30 -11.08
N PHE A 138 6.87 -10.70 -10.09
CA PHE A 138 6.49 -9.42 -9.49
C PHE A 138 7.66 -8.43 -9.58
N PRO A 139 7.63 -7.49 -10.50
CA PRO A 139 8.52 -6.32 -10.49
C PRO A 139 8.24 -5.43 -9.28
N PHE A 140 9.30 -4.84 -8.74
CA PHE A 140 9.25 -3.85 -7.67
C PHE A 140 9.65 -2.50 -8.23
N TRP A 141 8.66 -1.76 -8.69
CA TRP A 141 8.76 -0.42 -9.22
C TRP A 141 7.50 0.34 -8.89
N THR A 142 7.65 1.46 -8.20
CA THR A 142 6.52 2.30 -7.79
C THR A 142 5.89 2.96 -9.03
N SER A 143 4.60 2.75 -9.25
CA SER A 143 3.90 3.26 -10.44
C SER A 143 2.42 3.47 -10.18
N GLU A 144 1.74 4.23 -11.05
CA GLU A 144 0.29 4.10 -11.16
C GLU A 144 -0.06 2.62 -11.39
N PRO A 145 -1.05 2.07 -10.68
CA PRO A 145 -1.43 0.67 -10.87
C PRO A 145 -2.01 0.40 -12.25
N GLY A 146 -2.48 1.44 -12.93
CA GLY A 146 -3.21 1.36 -14.18
C GLY A 146 -4.68 1.01 -13.99
N VAL A 147 -5.44 1.01 -15.10
CA VAL A 147 -6.89 0.79 -15.12
C VAL A 147 -7.22 -0.55 -15.74
N GLY A 148 -7.93 -1.38 -15.00
CA GLY A 148 -8.34 -2.73 -15.38
C GLY A 148 -7.32 -3.80 -15.01
N ARG A 149 -6.03 -3.56 -15.20
CA ARG A 149 -4.90 -4.44 -14.77
C ARG A 149 -4.99 -5.90 -15.24
N ASP A 150 -5.76 -6.13 -16.29
CA ASP A 150 -5.97 -7.43 -16.94
C ASP A 150 -5.77 -7.31 -18.45
N LYS A 151 -4.60 -7.72 -18.92
CA LYS A 151 -4.19 -7.64 -20.34
C LYS A 151 -5.10 -8.43 -21.30
N THR A 152 -6.06 -9.20 -20.79
CA THR A 152 -7.04 -9.94 -21.57
C THR A 152 -8.30 -9.10 -21.87
N THR A 153 -8.51 -7.98 -21.16
CA THR A 153 -9.70 -7.12 -21.30
C THR A 153 -9.51 -5.97 -22.27
N ASP A 154 -10.62 -5.54 -22.89
CA ASP A 154 -10.62 -4.38 -23.79
C ASP A 154 -10.30 -3.09 -23.06
N LEU A 155 -10.79 -2.94 -21.82
CA LEU A 155 -10.53 -1.75 -21.00
C LEU A 155 -9.01 -1.56 -20.80
N THR A 156 -8.31 -2.59 -20.36
CA THR A 156 -6.85 -2.52 -20.14
C THR A 156 -6.10 -2.22 -21.44
N ARG A 157 -6.51 -2.80 -22.58
CA ARG A 157 -5.87 -2.54 -23.89
C ARG A 157 -6.05 -1.10 -24.35
N ILE A 158 -7.27 -0.55 -24.19
CA ILE A 158 -7.56 0.86 -24.53
C ILE A 158 -6.72 1.80 -23.66
N MET A 159 -6.57 1.48 -22.39
CA MET A 159 -5.77 2.29 -21.47
C MET A 159 -4.27 2.19 -21.76
N ASP A 160 -3.77 1.02 -22.19
CA ASP A 160 -2.38 0.86 -22.63
C ASP A 160 -2.06 1.73 -23.87
N GLU A 161 -2.99 1.84 -24.82
CA GLU A 161 -2.87 2.74 -25.98
C GLU A 161 -2.83 4.24 -25.55
N SER A 162 -3.32 4.55 -24.35
CA SER A 162 -3.32 5.89 -23.76
C SER A 162 -2.14 6.12 -22.80
N GLY A 163 -0.93 5.74 -23.17
CA GLY A 163 0.28 6.00 -22.40
C GLY A 163 0.60 4.93 -21.35
N ASN A 164 0.44 3.66 -21.71
CA ASN A 164 0.69 2.49 -20.87
C ASN A 164 -0.15 2.44 -19.58
N ALA A 165 -1.34 3.07 -19.59
CA ALA A 165 -2.16 3.28 -18.40
C ALA A 165 -3.07 2.09 -18.03
N GLY A 166 -2.95 0.94 -18.70
CA GLY A 166 -3.74 -0.27 -18.39
C GLY A 166 -3.23 -1.05 -17.19
N GLY A 167 -1.95 -0.97 -16.91
CA GLY A 167 -1.31 -1.72 -15.84
C GLY A 167 -1.30 -3.24 -16.06
N ASP A 168 -0.88 -3.98 -15.05
CA ASP A 168 -0.87 -5.44 -15.01
C ASP A 168 -1.16 -5.92 -13.58
N TYR A 169 -1.37 -7.22 -13.36
CA TYR A 169 -1.66 -7.82 -12.05
C TYR A 169 -0.64 -7.48 -10.95
N TRP A 170 0.55 -7.05 -11.30
CA TRP A 170 1.66 -6.72 -10.39
C TRP A 170 1.91 -5.22 -10.24
N THR A 171 1.31 -4.36 -11.08
CA THR A 171 1.50 -2.91 -10.96
C THR A 171 0.83 -2.39 -9.70
N THR A 172 1.56 -1.56 -8.95
CA THR A 172 1.13 -1.05 -7.64
C THR A 172 1.81 0.26 -7.29
N ASN A 173 1.12 1.09 -6.51
CA ASN A 173 1.70 2.30 -5.91
C ASN A 173 2.74 1.99 -4.83
N TYR A 174 2.65 0.80 -4.19
CA TYR A 174 3.50 0.44 -3.07
C TYR A 174 4.13 -0.95 -3.26
N PRO A 175 5.12 -1.09 -4.14
CA PRO A 175 5.95 -2.29 -4.19
C PRO A 175 6.95 -2.28 -3.04
N GLN A 176 7.32 -3.46 -2.54
CA GLN A 176 8.38 -3.60 -1.55
C GLN A 176 9.12 -4.91 -1.76
N PRO A 177 10.45 -4.91 -1.96
CA PRO A 177 11.23 -6.13 -2.19
C PRO A 177 11.44 -6.93 -0.89
N THR A 178 10.30 -7.36 -0.32
CA THR A 178 10.22 -8.15 0.90
C THR A 178 9.24 -9.29 0.68
N TRP A 179 9.64 -10.53 0.97
CA TRP A 179 8.75 -11.68 0.87
C TRP A 179 8.88 -12.62 2.06
N LEU A 180 7.78 -13.29 2.37
CA LEU A 180 7.66 -14.25 3.46
C LEU A 180 7.32 -15.63 2.90
N SER A 181 7.78 -16.68 3.61
CA SER A 181 7.54 -18.07 3.27
C SER A 181 6.74 -18.80 4.35
N SER A 182 5.91 -19.77 3.91
CA SER A 182 5.29 -20.74 4.80
C SER A 182 6.30 -21.65 5.52
N ALA A 183 7.57 -21.61 5.14
CA ALA A 183 8.67 -22.21 5.89
C ALA A 183 9.20 -21.31 7.03
N HIS A 184 8.47 -20.27 7.39
CA HIS A 184 8.70 -19.35 8.52
C HIS A 184 10.01 -18.55 8.41
N TYR A 185 10.37 -18.15 7.22
CA TYR A 185 11.41 -17.15 6.98
C TYR A 185 10.91 -15.99 6.13
N ALA A 186 11.61 -14.87 6.21
CA ALA A 186 11.40 -13.72 5.33
C ALA A 186 12.74 -13.23 4.78
N VAL A 187 12.69 -12.63 3.61
CA VAL A 187 13.82 -11.96 2.97
C VAL A 187 13.42 -10.53 2.61
N HIS A 188 14.29 -9.60 2.90
CA HIS A 188 14.18 -8.21 2.50
C HIS A 188 15.41 -7.77 1.75
N SER A 189 15.23 -7.11 0.61
CA SER A 189 16.28 -6.47 -0.16
C SER A 189 16.30 -4.97 0.10
N ASN A 190 17.48 -4.40 0.33
CA ASN A 190 17.65 -2.96 0.44
C ASN A 190 17.74 -2.24 -0.93
N CYS A 191 17.62 -2.97 -2.04
CA CYS A 191 17.67 -2.41 -3.38
C CYS A 191 16.50 -1.46 -3.63
N ALA A 192 16.78 -0.22 -3.96
CA ALA A 192 15.79 0.77 -4.36
C ALA A 192 15.74 0.99 -5.88
N HIS A 193 16.68 0.44 -6.65
CA HIS A 193 16.57 0.37 -8.11
C HIS A 193 15.47 -0.61 -8.52
N TRP A 194 15.18 -0.66 -9.81
CA TRP A 194 14.27 -1.66 -10.34
C TRP A 194 14.72 -3.07 -9.93
N SER A 195 13.78 -3.85 -9.43
CA SER A 195 14.03 -5.25 -9.07
C SER A 195 12.78 -6.10 -9.32
N ALA A 196 12.92 -7.43 -9.26
CA ALA A 196 11.80 -8.35 -9.44
C ALA A 196 12.01 -9.65 -8.69
N LEU A 197 10.92 -10.21 -8.16
CA LEU A 197 10.84 -11.57 -7.64
C LEU A 197 10.10 -12.45 -8.63
N ASP A 198 10.79 -13.45 -9.19
CA ASP A 198 10.21 -14.42 -10.12
C ASP A 198 9.99 -15.77 -9.42
N LEU A 199 8.72 -16.15 -9.30
CA LEU A 199 8.24 -17.40 -8.70
C LEU A 199 7.57 -18.31 -9.73
N SER A 200 7.70 -18.00 -11.04
CA SER A 200 7.06 -18.73 -12.13
C SER A 200 7.62 -20.14 -12.30
N VAL A 201 8.89 -20.34 -11.97
CA VAL A 201 9.54 -21.66 -12.05
C VAL A 201 9.36 -22.41 -10.74
N GLN A 202 8.88 -23.66 -10.83
CA GLN A 202 8.74 -24.51 -9.65
C GLN A 202 10.12 -24.89 -9.09
N GLY A 203 10.25 -24.88 -7.77
CA GLY A 203 11.48 -25.30 -7.09
C GLY A 203 12.52 -24.19 -6.89
N VAL A 204 12.33 -23.03 -7.51
CA VAL A 204 13.24 -21.89 -7.37
C VAL A 204 12.49 -20.58 -7.28
N SER A 205 13.01 -19.67 -6.46
CA SER A 205 12.63 -18.25 -6.43
C SER A 205 13.82 -17.45 -6.92
N THR A 206 13.63 -16.64 -7.97
CA THR A 206 14.72 -15.81 -8.52
C THR A 206 14.45 -14.36 -8.17
N TYR A 207 15.38 -13.73 -7.48
CA TYR A 207 15.38 -12.28 -7.27
C TYR A 207 16.37 -11.63 -8.23
N ALA A 208 15.93 -10.63 -8.96
CA ALA A 208 16.74 -9.85 -9.90
C ALA A 208 16.73 -8.37 -9.49
N CYS A 209 17.85 -7.68 -9.61
CA CYS A 209 17.92 -6.23 -9.39
C CYS A 209 18.99 -5.56 -10.25
N TRP A 210 18.77 -4.26 -10.53
CA TRP A 210 19.64 -3.44 -11.37
C TRP A 210 20.62 -2.65 -10.52
N THR A 211 21.61 -3.35 -10.02
CA THR A 211 22.68 -2.79 -9.18
C THR A 211 23.92 -3.65 -9.26
N ASN A 212 25.04 -3.13 -8.84
CA ASN A 212 26.29 -3.85 -8.65
C ASN A 212 26.59 -4.17 -7.18
N ASN A 213 25.79 -3.63 -6.26
CA ASN A 213 25.90 -3.88 -4.82
C ASN A 213 24.52 -4.13 -4.24
N LEU A 214 24.38 -5.13 -3.39
CA LEU A 214 23.10 -5.54 -2.82
C LEU A 214 23.29 -6.05 -1.40
N THR A 215 22.38 -5.65 -0.51
CA THR A 215 22.23 -6.27 0.81
C THR A 215 20.89 -6.97 0.90
N LEU A 216 20.89 -8.22 1.32
CA LEU A 216 19.71 -8.99 1.71
C LEU A 216 19.70 -9.22 3.21
N GLU A 217 18.58 -8.99 3.84
CA GLU A 217 18.32 -9.32 5.24
C GLU A 217 17.39 -10.53 5.31
N PHE A 218 17.73 -11.50 6.15
CA PHE A 218 16.94 -12.70 6.38
C PHE A 218 16.44 -12.74 7.81
N PHE A 219 15.20 -13.14 7.98
CA PHE A 219 14.52 -13.28 9.26
C PHE A 219 13.94 -14.69 9.36
N ALA A 220 13.93 -15.28 10.55
CA ALA A 220 13.29 -16.57 10.79
C ALA A 220 12.64 -16.61 12.18
N SER A 221 11.50 -17.26 12.29
CA SER A 221 10.79 -17.44 13.55
C SER A 221 10.06 -18.79 13.60
N TYR A 222 9.50 -19.13 14.77
CA TYR A 222 8.67 -20.33 14.89
C TYR A 222 7.22 -20.14 14.44
N GLY A 223 6.78 -18.90 14.20
CA GLY A 223 5.43 -18.57 13.79
C GLY A 223 5.36 -17.33 12.91
N LEU A 224 4.38 -17.29 12.01
CA LEU A 224 4.17 -16.19 11.08
C LEU A 224 3.87 -14.85 11.79
N PRO A 225 3.11 -14.79 12.91
CA PRO A 225 2.89 -13.52 13.61
C PRO A 225 4.18 -12.90 14.12
N GLU A 226 5.08 -13.69 14.70
CA GLU A 226 6.40 -13.22 15.17
C GLU A 226 7.25 -12.72 13.98
N LEU A 227 7.21 -13.44 12.86
CA LEU A 227 7.94 -13.08 11.64
C LEU A 227 7.48 -11.73 11.08
N VAL A 228 6.16 -11.51 10.99
CA VAL A 228 5.56 -10.22 10.58
C VAL A 228 5.94 -9.12 11.57
N GLY A 229 5.91 -9.42 12.88
CA GLY A 229 6.37 -8.50 13.91
C GLY A 229 7.83 -8.07 13.72
N MET A 230 8.72 -9.01 13.40
CA MET A 230 10.14 -8.72 13.13
C MET A 230 10.33 -7.78 11.93
N LEU A 231 9.53 -7.94 10.87
CA LEU A 231 9.54 -7.05 9.70
C LEU A 231 8.99 -5.67 10.03
N SER A 232 7.85 -5.59 10.73
CA SER A 232 7.27 -4.33 11.16
C SER A 232 8.25 -3.53 12.06
N ASP A 233 8.91 -4.19 12.99
CA ASP A 233 9.94 -3.57 13.84
C ASP A 233 11.17 -3.10 13.03
N ARG A 234 11.51 -3.83 11.95
CA ARG A 234 12.60 -3.46 11.03
C ARG A 234 12.32 -2.16 10.28
N PHE A 235 11.07 -1.96 9.82
CA PHE A 235 10.70 -0.80 9.04
C PHE A 235 10.26 0.38 9.91
N GLY A 236 9.93 0.15 11.17
CA GLY A 236 9.41 1.14 12.09
C GLY A 236 7.88 1.20 12.09
N LYS A 237 7.34 1.99 13.01
CA LYS A 237 5.90 2.16 13.20
C LYS A 237 5.54 3.64 13.11
N PRO A 238 4.41 3.98 12.49
CA PRO A 238 3.94 5.36 12.42
C PRO A 238 3.32 5.81 13.74
N ALA A 239 2.98 7.09 13.82
CA ALA A 239 2.14 7.61 14.89
C ALA A 239 0.78 6.88 14.94
N PRO A 240 0.21 6.64 16.13
CA PRO A 240 -1.11 6.02 16.24
C PRO A 240 -2.20 6.91 15.65
N LEU A 241 -3.25 6.27 15.11
CA LEU A 241 -4.42 7.00 14.63
C LEU A 241 -5.18 7.67 15.80
N PRO A 242 -5.68 8.91 15.62
CA PRO A 242 -6.55 9.55 16.60
C PRO A 242 -7.91 8.84 16.68
N ASP A 243 -8.57 8.94 17.85
CA ASP A 243 -9.87 8.28 18.10
C ASP A 243 -10.97 8.74 17.12
N TRP A 244 -10.94 10.00 16.69
CA TRP A 244 -11.94 10.51 15.74
C TRP A 244 -11.87 9.78 14.39
N ALA A 245 -10.69 9.31 13.95
CA ALA A 245 -10.53 8.63 12.67
C ALA A 245 -11.24 7.26 12.61
N ILE A 246 -11.49 6.66 13.77
CA ILE A 246 -12.16 5.35 13.91
C ILE A 246 -13.54 5.45 14.54
N GLY A 247 -13.94 6.66 14.98
CA GLY A 247 -15.18 6.89 15.74
C GLY A 247 -16.43 7.10 14.89
N GLY A 248 -16.32 7.11 13.57
CA GLY A 248 -17.41 7.31 12.62
C GLY A 248 -16.90 7.37 11.19
N ALA A 249 -17.79 7.55 10.23
CA ALA A 249 -17.44 7.68 8.84
C ALA A 249 -16.84 9.07 8.52
N ILE A 250 -15.84 9.08 7.64
CA ILE A 250 -15.34 10.29 6.96
C ILE A 250 -16.09 10.39 5.64
N VAL A 251 -16.93 11.42 5.49
CA VAL A 251 -17.72 11.62 4.28
C VAL A 251 -16.90 12.45 3.28
N GLY A 252 -16.63 11.89 2.10
CA GLY A 252 -15.93 12.58 1.02
C GLY A 252 -16.91 13.30 0.10
N LEU A 253 -16.78 14.63 -0.01
CA LEU A 253 -17.61 15.50 -0.86
C LEU A 253 -16.72 16.54 -1.54
N LYS A 254 -17.06 16.95 -2.78
CA LYS A 254 -16.24 17.87 -3.59
C LYS A 254 -17.01 18.88 -4.41
N GLU A 255 -18.03 19.50 -3.79
CA GLU A 255 -18.88 20.54 -4.43
C GLU A 255 -18.68 21.94 -3.84
N GLY A 256 -17.50 22.24 -3.29
CA GLY A 256 -17.27 23.52 -2.64
C GLY A 256 -18.20 23.72 -1.45
N ALA A 257 -18.74 24.93 -1.27
CA ALA A 257 -19.62 25.25 -0.16
C ALA A 257 -20.91 24.38 -0.09
N ALA A 258 -21.34 23.78 -1.20
CA ALA A 258 -22.51 22.89 -1.20
C ALA A 258 -22.22 21.58 -0.44
N SER A 259 -20.96 21.19 -0.26
CA SER A 259 -20.57 20.02 0.52
C SER A 259 -21.06 20.09 1.98
N PHE A 260 -21.07 21.27 2.59
CA PHE A 260 -21.61 21.43 3.95
C PHE A 260 -23.10 21.17 4.02
N VAL A 261 -23.86 21.64 3.02
CA VAL A 261 -25.33 21.40 2.94
C VAL A 261 -25.62 19.92 2.69
N ARG A 262 -24.80 19.26 1.85
CA ARG A 262 -24.95 17.83 1.60
C ARG A 262 -24.60 17.00 2.83
N LEU A 263 -23.60 17.40 3.63
CA LEU A 263 -23.24 16.72 4.88
C LEU A 263 -24.42 16.64 5.85
N GLU A 264 -25.29 17.71 5.92
CA GLU A 264 -26.45 17.69 6.79
C GLU A 264 -27.45 16.60 6.40
N LYS A 265 -27.59 16.24 5.12
CA LYS A 265 -28.44 15.10 4.71
C LYS A 265 -27.96 13.77 5.34
N TYR A 266 -26.64 13.58 5.45
CA TYR A 266 -26.07 12.39 6.11
C TYR A 266 -26.34 12.40 7.62
N ALA A 267 -26.19 13.58 8.24
CA ALA A 267 -26.49 13.76 9.67
C ALA A 267 -27.96 13.54 9.96
N ASP A 268 -28.88 14.13 9.15
CA ASP A 268 -30.33 13.97 9.27
C ASP A 268 -30.78 12.52 9.08
N ALA A 269 -30.10 11.75 8.25
CA ALA A 269 -30.31 10.31 8.10
C ALA A 269 -29.79 9.48 9.28
N GLY A 270 -29.11 10.10 10.25
CA GLY A 270 -28.57 9.45 11.43
C GLY A 270 -27.20 8.81 11.22
N ALA A 271 -26.44 9.20 10.20
CA ALA A 271 -25.08 8.69 10.02
C ALA A 271 -24.16 9.10 11.18
N ALA A 272 -23.34 8.18 11.66
CA ALA A 272 -22.26 8.49 12.58
C ALA A 272 -21.08 9.08 11.80
N ILE A 273 -20.92 10.40 11.84
CA ILE A 273 -19.94 11.14 11.06
C ILE A 273 -18.82 11.63 11.99
N SER A 274 -17.58 11.33 11.65
CA SER A 274 -16.39 11.83 12.36
C SER A 274 -15.57 12.81 11.54
N GLY A 275 -15.74 12.82 10.20
CA GLY A 275 -15.01 13.73 9.32
C GLY A 275 -15.77 14.11 8.07
N LEU A 276 -15.44 15.30 7.54
CA LEU A 276 -15.78 15.77 6.19
C LEU A 276 -14.48 15.95 5.42
N TRP A 277 -14.31 15.22 4.32
CA TRP A 277 -13.16 15.32 3.46
C TRP A 277 -13.53 16.03 2.15
N CYS A 278 -12.85 17.14 1.86
CA CYS A 278 -13.05 17.94 0.66
C CYS A 278 -11.72 18.10 -0.08
N GLU A 279 -11.51 17.30 -1.13
CA GLU A 279 -10.27 17.38 -1.92
C GLU A 279 -10.14 18.71 -2.68
N ASP A 280 -11.26 19.34 -3.04
CA ASP A 280 -11.34 20.56 -3.84
C ASP A 280 -11.24 21.87 -3.03
N TRP A 281 -10.74 21.82 -1.79
CA TRP A 281 -10.53 22.99 -0.94
C TRP A 281 -9.58 24.03 -1.55
N VAL A 282 -8.68 23.59 -2.42
CA VAL A 282 -7.72 24.41 -3.18
C VAL A 282 -8.30 25.04 -4.46
N GLY A 283 -9.57 24.71 -4.78
CA GLY A 283 -10.16 25.10 -6.05
C GLY A 283 -10.06 24.05 -7.15
N ILE A 284 -10.61 24.38 -8.29
CA ILE A 284 -10.64 23.52 -9.48
C ILE A 284 -10.20 24.26 -10.72
N ARG A 285 -9.66 23.53 -11.70
CA ARG A 285 -9.49 23.96 -13.09
C ARG A 285 -10.36 23.10 -14.02
N GLN A 286 -10.84 23.71 -15.09
CA GLN A 286 -11.57 22.98 -16.11
C GLN A 286 -10.59 22.50 -17.18
N THR A 287 -10.61 21.21 -17.50
CA THR A 287 -9.84 20.57 -18.58
C THR A 287 -10.77 19.81 -19.51
N SER A 288 -10.28 19.28 -20.64
CA SER A 288 -11.06 18.40 -21.51
C SER A 288 -11.47 17.09 -20.83
N PHE A 289 -10.72 16.69 -19.75
CA PHE A 289 -11.05 15.53 -18.91
C PHE A 289 -12.03 15.86 -17.79
N GLY A 290 -12.56 17.09 -17.73
CA GLY A 290 -13.48 17.54 -16.71
C GLY A 290 -12.82 18.42 -15.63
N ARG A 291 -13.46 18.43 -14.45
CA ARG A 291 -12.99 19.24 -13.31
C ARG A 291 -11.79 18.56 -12.63
N ARG A 292 -10.64 19.24 -12.64
CA ARG A 292 -9.40 18.82 -11.95
C ARG A 292 -9.10 19.79 -10.81
N LEU A 293 -8.36 19.36 -9.79
CA LEU A 293 -7.94 20.23 -8.69
C LEU A 293 -6.90 21.25 -9.17
N PHE A 294 -6.86 22.43 -8.56
CA PHE A 294 -5.85 23.45 -8.83
C PHE A 294 -4.73 23.35 -7.79
N TRP A 295 -3.59 22.85 -8.17
CA TRP A 295 -2.50 22.51 -7.25
C TRP A 295 -1.61 23.73 -6.91
N ASP A 296 -2.17 24.67 -6.13
CA ASP A 296 -1.49 25.82 -5.52
C ASP A 296 -1.43 25.72 -3.98
N TRP A 297 -2.01 24.70 -3.42
CA TRP A 297 -2.05 24.34 -1.99
C TRP A 297 -2.43 25.51 -1.06
N THR A 298 -3.30 26.39 -1.52
CA THR A 298 -3.88 27.48 -0.77
C THR A 298 -5.40 27.40 -0.79
N TRP A 299 -6.05 27.84 0.29
CA TRP A 299 -7.48 27.88 0.37
C TRP A 299 -8.12 28.72 -0.73
N ASN A 300 -9.08 28.18 -1.44
CA ASN A 300 -9.85 28.89 -2.45
C ASN A 300 -11.14 29.49 -1.85
N ALA A 301 -11.09 30.78 -1.48
CA ALA A 301 -12.20 31.48 -0.86
C ALA A 301 -13.45 31.64 -1.77
N ALA A 302 -13.28 31.62 -3.10
CA ALA A 302 -14.41 31.67 -4.02
C ALA A 302 -15.23 30.37 -4.03
N ARG A 303 -14.52 29.24 -3.87
CA ARG A 303 -15.14 27.91 -3.84
C ARG A 303 -15.67 27.54 -2.45
N TYR A 304 -14.95 27.93 -1.41
CA TYR A 304 -15.31 27.71 0.00
C TYR A 304 -15.33 29.05 0.76
N PRO A 305 -16.36 29.88 0.59
CA PRO A 305 -16.53 31.09 1.41
C PRO A 305 -16.55 30.73 2.90
N ASP A 306 -15.87 31.54 3.73
CA ASP A 306 -15.86 31.38 5.18
C ASP A 306 -15.39 30.00 5.70
N LEU A 307 -14.54 29.28 4.96
CA LEU A 307 -14.06 27.95 5.35
C LEU A 307 -13.52 27.88 6.80
N PRO A 308 -12.76 28.86 7.34
CA PRO A 308 -12.33 28.84 8.74
C PRO A 308 -13.50 28.75 9.73
N ALA A 309 -14.57 29.50 9.50
CA ALA A 309 -15.75 29.46 10.36
C ALA A 309 -16.51 28.13 10.23
N GLN A 310 -16.59 27.57 9.04
CA GLN A 310 -17.17 26.25 8.81
C GLN A 310 -16.38 25.14 9.52
N ILE A 311 -15.05 25.17 9.45
CA ILE A 311 -14.17 24.21 10.16
C ILE A 311 -14.39 24.31 11.67
N ALA A 312 -14.49 25.53 12.23
CA ALA A 312 -14.75 25.73 13.64
C ALA A 312 -16.12 25.14 14.05
N ALA A 313 -17.17 25.40 13.28
CA ALA A 313 -18.50 24.86 13.54
C ALA A 313 -18.56 23.32 13.45
N LEU A 314 -17.86 22.70 12.50
CA LEU A 314 -17.73 21.25 12.42
C LEU A 314 -16.99 20.70 13.65
N THR A 315 -15.91 21.36 14.07
CA THR A 315 -15.09 20.94 15.22
C THR A 315 -15.90 20.96 16.52
N GLU A 316 -16.76 21.95 16.74
CA GLU A 316 -17.69 22.01 17.87
C GLU A 316 -18.66 20.82 17.91
N ARG A 317 -19.01 20.27 16.75
CA ARG A 317 -19.84 19.07 16.59
C ARG A 317 -19.05 17.75 16.68
N GLY A 318 -17.73 17.81 16.88
CA GLY A 318 -16.84 16.64 16.87
C GLY A 318 -16.49 16.11 15.47
N ILE A 319 -16.85 16.84 14.41
CA ILE A 319 -16.56 16.48 13.02
C ILE A 319 -15.27 17.17 12.59
N ARG A 320 -14.32 16.42 12.03
CA ARG A 320 -13.04 16.93 11.56
C ARG A 320 -13.09 17.29 10.07
N PHE A 321 -12.45 18.38 9.69
CA PHE A 321 -12.31 18.73 8.29
C PHE A 321 -10.98 18.24 7.73
N LEU A 322 -11.04 17.55 6.57
CA LEU A 322 -9.88 17.00 5.88
C LEU A 322 -9.77 17.60 4.48
N GLY A 323 -8.52 17.77 4.03
CA GLY A 323 -8.20 18.27 2.69
C GLY A 323 -7.49 17.23 1.83
N TYR A 324 -6.76 17.73 0.83
CA TYR A 324 -5.98 16.99 -0.14
C TYR A 324 -4.69 17.74 -0.44
N ILE A 325 -3.62 17.03 -0.65
CA ILE A 325 -2.34 17.56 -1.10
C ILE A 325 -1.57 16.50 -1.89
N ASN A 326 -0.66 16.92 -2.74
CA ASN A 326 0.34 16.06 -3.37
C ASN A 326 1.68 16.79 -3.51
N PRO A 327 2.78 16.11 -3.88
CA PRO A 327 4.12 16.69 -3.90
C PRO A 327 4.44 17.48 -5.18
N TYR A 328 3.43 17.86 -5.95
CA TYR A 328 3.57 18.66 -7.18
C TYR A 328 2.92 20.02 -7.03
N ILE A 329 3.44 21.00 -7.74
CA ILE A 329 2.89 22.36 -7.77
C ILE A 329 2.71 22.77 -9.22
N ALA A 330 1.49 23.20 -9.57
CA ALA A 330 1.18 23.62 -10.93
C ALA A 330 2.05 24.82 -11.36
N ASN A 331 2.61 24.78 -12.56
CA ASN A 331 3.56 25.79 -13.03
C ASN A 331 2.95 27.19 -13.23
N ASP A 332 1.61 27.29 -13.24
CA ASP A 332 0.85 28.54 -13.27
C ASP A 332 0.37 29.00 -11.87
N ALA A 333 0.78 28.31 -10.80
CA ALA A 333 0.45 28.64 -9.42
C ALA A 333 1.44 29.65 -8.82
N ALA A 334 0.96 30.47 -7.87
CA ALA A 334 1.82 31.44 -7.18
C ALA A 334 2.91 30.74 -6.34
N MET A 335 2.57 29.60 -5.72
CA MET A 335 3.51 28.81 -4.92
C MET A 335 4.63 28.19 -5.77
N PHE A 336 4.39 27.92 -7.06
CA PHE A 336 5.44 27.49 -7.97
C PHE A 336 6.54 28.54 -8.14
N ALA A 337 6.15 29.81 -8.34
CA ALA A 337 7.12 30.89 -8.46
C ALA A 337 7.99 31.07 -7.21
N GLU A 338 7.39 30.90 -6.01
CA GLU A 338 8.08 30.90 -4.72
C GLU A 338 9.12 29.77 -4.65
N GLY A 339 8.70 28.53 -4.92
CA GLY A 339 9.59 27.36 -4.87
C GLY A 339 10.68 27.36 -5.95
N ALA A 340 10.38 27.82 -7.16
CA ALA A 340 11.36 27.91 -8.25
C ALA A 340 12.46 28.96 -7.95
N ALA A 341 12.06 30.11 -7.41
CA ALA A 341 13.03 31.16 -7.01
C ALA A 341 13.95 30.68 -5.88
N ALA A 342 13.51 29.77 -5.04
CA ALA A 342 14.28 29.19 -3.93
C ALA A 342 15.08 27.93 -4.32
N GLY A 343 14.88 27.37 -5.53
CA GLY A 343 15.57 26.17 -5.99
C GLY A 343 15.05 24.88 -5.30
N PHE A 344 13.75 24.78 -5.09
CA PHE A 344 13.12 23.66 -4.36
C PHE A 344 12.56 22.55 -5.25
N PHE A 345 12.68 22.68 -6.56
CA PHE A 345 12.23 21.68 -7.52
C PHE A 345 13.40 20.87 -8.09
N ALA A 346 13.10 19.64 -8.48
CA ALA A 346 13.98 18.84 -9.31
C ALA A 346 14.24 19.55 -10.66
N LEU A 347 15.44 19.38 -11.20
CA LEU A 347 15.88 20.06 -12.41
C LEU A 347 15.95 19.10 -13.59
N LYS A 348 15.89 19.64 -14.82
CA LYS A 348 16.18 18.87 -16.02
C LYS A 348 17.61 18.37 -16.01
N LEU A 349 17.85 17.26 -16.66
CA LEU A 349 19.17 16.61 -16.67
C LEU A 349 20.24 17.46 -17.36
N ASP A 350 19.85 18.18 -18.42
CA ASP A 350 20.76 18.89 -19.34
C ASP A 350 20.94 20.39 -19.06
N ASN A 351 20.11 20.96 -18.16
CA ASN A 351 20.16 22.37 -17.81
C ASN A 351 19.63 22.66 -16.39
N ASP A 352 19.55 23.94 -16.01
CA ASP A 352 19.06 24.38 -14.69
C ASP A 352 17.56 24.74 -14.68
N ASP A 353 16.82 24.39 -15.73
CA ASP A 353 15.36 24.56 -15.74
C ASP A 353 14.69 23.56 -14.82
N VAL A 354 13.54 23.95 -14.21
CA VAL A 354 12.71 23.05 -13.42
C VAL A 354 12.19 21.91 -14.31
N ALA A 355 12.34 20.68 -13.83
CA ALA A 355 11.73 19.50 -14.45
C ALA A 355 10.21 19.55 -14.22
N LEU A 356 9.46 19.42 -15.30
CA LEU A 356 8.00 19.46 -15.27
C LEU A 356 7.42 18.07 -15.63
N VAL A 357 6.37 17.66 -14.93
CA VAL A 357 5.58 16.47 -15.22
C VAL A 357 4.26 16.91 -15.82
N ASP A 358 3.87 16.29 -16.96
CA ASP A 358 2.57 16.47 -17.60
C ASP A 358 1.46 15.73 -16.80
N PHE A 359 0.43 16.45 -16.41
CA PHE A 359 -0.79 15.91 -15.79
C PHE A 359 -2.02 15.98 -16.70
N GLY A 360 -1.81 16.21 -17.99
CA GLY A 360 -2.87 16.39 -19.01
C GLY A 360 -3.45 17.80 -18.96
N GLU A 361 -3.05 18.63 -19.93
CA GLU A 361 -3.40 20.05 -20.11
C GLU A 361 -2.83 21.02 -19.06
N PHE A 362 -2.00 20.55 -18.12
CA PHE A 362 -1.19 21.39 -17.24
C PHE A 362 0.04 20.62 -16.77
N ASP A 363 1.11 21.36 -16.50
CA ASP A 363 2.38 20.83 -16.04
C ASP A 363 2.63 21.25 -14.60
N CYS A 364 3.36 20.41 -13.86
CA CYS A 364 3.74 20.68 -12.49
C CYS A 364 5.23 20.48 -12.26
N GLY A 365 5.81 21.33 -11.41
CA GLY A 365 7.13 21.09 -10.83
C GLY A 365 7.06 19.99 -9.78
N VAL A 366 8.11 19.17 -9.75
CA VAL A 366 8.30 18.12 -8.75
C VAL A 366 9.13 18.70 -7.61
N VAL A 367 8.58 18.78 -6.41
CA VAL A 367 9.34 19.26 -5.24
C VAL A 367 10.45 18.26 -4.92
N ASP A 368 11.69 18.72 -4.85
CA ASP A 368 12.84 17.85 -4.62
C ASP A 368 13.04 17.59 -3.12
N PHE A 369 12.51 16.48 -2.62
CA PHE A 369 12.66 16.09 -1.22
C PHE A 369 14.04 15.50 -0.87
N THR A 370 14.98 15.44 -1.79
CA THR A 370 16.40 15.23 -1.48
C THR A 370 17.06 16.51 -0.99
N ASN A 371 16.41 17.67 -1.21
CA ASN A 371 16.82 18.96 -0.69
C ASN A 371 16.20 19.21 0.70
N PRO A 372 16.98 19.24 1.80
CA PRO A 372 16.45 19.48 3.14
C PRO A 372 15.70 20.83 3.27
N ALA A 373 16.12 21.86 2.55
CA ALA A 373 15.44 23.16 2.58
C ALA A 373 14.07 23.12 1.89
N ALA A 374 13.91 22.32 0.83
CA ALA A 374 12.62 22.07 0.19
C ALA A 374 11.69 21.26 1.10
N CYS A 375 12.22 20.26 1.81
CA CYS A 375 11.46 19.50 2.83
C CYS A 375 10.94 20.45 3.92
N ASP A 376 11.81 21.29 4.47
CA ASP A 376 11.44 22.24 5.53
C ASP A 376 10.42 23.28 5.04
N TRP A 377 10.61 23.81 3.83
CA TRP A 377 9.67 24.74 3.21
C TRP A 377 8.29 24.08 3.00
N PHE A 378 8.24 22.88 2.42
CA PHE A 378 6.97 22.20 2.16
C PHE A 378 6.24 21.82 3.47
N ALA A 379 6.99 21.30 4.44
CA ALA A 379 6.43 20.94 5.75
C ALA A 379 5.92 22.17 6.54
N ASP A 380 6.62 23.32 6.48
CA ASP A 380 6.25 24.49 7.25
C ASP A 380 5.30 25.44 6.50
N ARG A 381 5.68 25.81 5.27
CA ARG A 381 4.96 26.80 4.46
C ARG A 381 3.67 26.22 3.86
N VAL A 382 3.74 24.98 3.35
CA VAL A 382 2.59 24.34 2.69
C VAL A 382 1.73 23.62 3.74
N ILE A 383 2.20 22.51 4.29
CA ILE A 383 1.39 21.70 5.20
C ILE A 383 1.14 22.43 6.54
N GLY A 384 2.18 23.01 7.11
CA GLY A 384 2.08 23.67 8.41
C GLY A 384 1.12 24.85 8.38
N ARG A 385 1.40 25.84 7.53
CA ARG A 385 0.64 27.10 7.51
C ARG A 385 -0.72 26.97 6.82
N GLU A 386 -0.73 26.40 5.60
CA GLU A 386 -1.95 26.40 4.79
C GLU A 386 -2.95 25.31 5.19
N MET A 387 -2.51 24.30 5.94
CA MET A 387 -3.38 23.19 6.35
C MET A 387 -3.53 23.11 7.87
N LEU A 388 -2.47 22.82 8.63
CA LEU A 388 -2.53 22.60 10.08
C LEU A 388 -2.91 23.86 10.87
N ASP A 389 -2.24 24.98 10.61
CA ASP A 389 -2.52 26.27 11.28
C ASP A 389 -3.88 26.82 10.82
N PHE A 390 -4.32 26.45 9.61
CA PHE A 390 -5.64 26.81 9.07
C PHE A 390 -6.77 26.01 9.72
N GLY A 391 -6.50 24.85 10.33
CA GLY A 391 -7.45 24.05 11.09
C GLY A 391 -7.80 22.69 10.50
N LEU A 392 -7.14 22.25 9.43
CA LEU A 392 -7.32 20.89 8.91
C LEU A 392 -6.83 19.86 9.94
N SER A 393 -7.61 18.82 10.15
CA SER A 393 -7.28 17.71 11.04
C SER A 393 -6.72 16.50 10.30
N GLY A 394 -6.69 16.54 8.96
CA GLY A 394 -6.10 15.48 8.15
C GLY A 394 -6.20 15.78 6.66
N TRP A 395 -5.62 14.91 5.85
CA TRP A 395 -5.63 15.05 4.39
C TRP A 395 -5.25 13.75 3.67
N MET A 396 -5.68 13.64 2.41
CA MET A 396 -5.09 12.71 1.45
C MET A 396 -3.75 13.31 0.99
N ALA A 397 -2.66 12.60 1.25
CA ALA A 397 -1.34 12.90 0.70
C ALA A 397 -1.12 12.00 -0.52
N ASP A 398 -1.71 12.41 -1.64
CA ASP A 398 -1.81 11.63 -2.86
C ASP A 398 -0.50 11.57 -3.64
N PHE A 399 -0.43 10.67 -4.61
CA PHE A 399 0.75 10.42 -5.46
C PHE A 399 2.01 10.02 -4.66
N GLY A 400 3.16 10.11 -5.30
CA GLY A 400 4.47 9.71 -4.83
C GLY A 400 5.18 8.79 -5.83
N GLU A 401 4.46 8.33 -6.86
CA GLU A 401 4.94 7.45 -7.91
C GLU A 401 5.40 8.19 -9.19
N TYR A 402 5.22 9.51 -9.30
CA TYR A 402 5.54 10.28 -10.51
C TYR A 402 6.88 11.01 -10.42
N LEU A 403 7.91 10.41 -9.83
CA LEU A 403 9.27 10.96 -9.96
C LEU A 403 9.86 10.50 -11.30
N PRO A 404 10.19 11.42 -12.23
CA PRO A 404 10.86 11.05 -13.48
C PRO A 404 12.27 10.49 -13.23
N THR A 405 12.76 9.67 -14.16
CA THR A 405 14.10 9.07 -14.09
C THR A 405 15.16 9.82 -14.92
N ASP A 406 14.72 10.83 -15.67
CA ASP A 406 15.55 11.68 -16.54
C ASP A 406 15.74 13.10 -15.96
N ILE A 407 15.85 13.21 -14.65
CA ILE A 407 15.98 14.45 -13.89
C ILE A 407 17.29 14.51 -13.11
N ARG A 408 17.60 15.69 -12.59
CA ARG A 408 18.69 15.93 -11.65
C ARG A 408 18.15 16.33 -10.29
N LEU A 409 18.57 15.60 -9.27
CA LEU A 409 18.20 15.81 -7.87
C LEU A 409 19.28 16.62 -7.14
N TYR A 410 18.90 17.32 -6.09
CA TYR A 410 19.74 18.21 -5.29
C TYR A 410 20.95 17.49 -4.66
N ASP A 411 20.75 16.30 -4.13
CA ASP A 411 21.80 15.52 -3.46
C ASP A 411 22.69 14.73 -4.45
N GLY A 412 22.38 14.78 -5.75
CA GLY A 412 23.11 14.07 -6.80
C GLY A 412 22.84 12.56 -6.85
N SER A 413 21.83 12.07 -6.14
CA SER A 413 21.44 10.65 -6.20
C SER A 413 20.94 10.27 -7.60
N ASP A 414 21.10 8.97 -7.95
CA ASP A 414 20.58 8.41 -9.18
C ASP A 414 19.05 8.46 -9.16
N PRO A 415 18.38 9.10 -10.13
CA PRO A 415 16.94 9.18 -10.20
C PRO A 415 16.24 7.80 -10.28
N MET A 416 16.90 6.79 -10.88
CA MET A 416 16.40 5.42 -10.91
C MET A 416 16.32 4.78 -9.52
N GLU A 417 17.26 5.11 -8.63
CA GLU A 417 17.20 4.67 -7.22
C GLU A 417 16.25 5.56 -6.41
N ALA A 418 16.30 6.86 -6.62
CA ALA A 418 15.48 7.84 -5.91
C ALA A 418 13.97 7.63 -6.16
N HIS A 419 13.60 7.17 -7.34
CA HIS A 419 12.20 6.96 -7.75
C HIS A 419 11.43 6.08 -6.75
N ASN A 420 11.94 4.90 -6.44
CA ASN A 420 11.29 4.01 -5.47
C ASN A 420 11.35 4.54 -4.03
N ARG A 421 12.36 5.33 -3.68
CA ARG A 421 12.51 5.92 -2.33
C ARG A 421 11.65 7.17 -2.14
N TRP A 422 11.21 7.80 -3.20
CA TRP A 422 10.56 9.09 -3.13
C TRP A 422 9.25 9.10 -2.35
N PRO A 423 8.36 8.09 -2.43
CA PRO A 423 7.19 7.99 -1.56
C PRO A 423 7.53 8.01 -0.07
N VAL A 424 8.68 7.45 0.32
CA VAL A 424 9.14 7.46 1.71
C VAL A 424 9.52 8.86 2.16
N LEU A 425 10.21 9.61 1.31
CA LEU A 425 10.55 11.02 1.57
C LEU A 425 9.28 11.87 1.68
N TRP A 426 8.32 11.64 0.77
CA TRP A 426 7.01 12.30 0.81
C TRP A 426 6.26 12.01 2.11
N ALA A 427 6.17 10.75 2.54
CA ALA A 427 5.57 10.37 3.82
C ALA A 427 6.25 11.05 5.00
N LYS A 428 7.59 11.10 4.98
CA LYS A 428 8.38 11.74 6.04
C LYS A 428 8.09 13.24 6.15
N VAL A 429 7.97 13.97 5.05
CA VAL A 429 7.66 15.40 5.03
C VAL A 429 6.28 15.65 5.67
N ASN A 430 5.27 14.83 5.37
CA ASN A 430 3.96 14.92 6.00
C ASN A 430 4.01 14.64 7.51
N ALA A 431 4.71 13.59 7.93
CA ALA A 431 4.86 13.24 9.33
C ALA A 431 5.63 14.34 10.11
N ASP A 432 6.71 14.87 9.53
CA ASP A 432 7.51 15.96 10.12
C ASP A 432 6.70 17.26 10.27
N ALA A 433 5.83 17.60 9.31
CA ALA A 433 4.94 18.75 9.40
C ALA A 433 3.99 18.65 10.59
N ILE A 434 3.36 17.47 10.78
CA ILE A 434 2.50 17.19 11.92
C ILE A 434 3.27 17.29 13.24
N ALA A 435 4.46 16.68 13.31
CA ALA A 435 5.31 16.69 14.50
C ALA A 435 5.79 18.10 14.86
N LYS A 436 6.22 18.89 13.86
CA LYS A 436 6.64 20.30 14.05
C LYS A 436 5.54 21.18 14.63
N ARG A 437 4.27 20.86 14.35
CA ARG A 437 3.09 21.57 14.91
C ARG A 437 2.57 20.97 16.20
N GLY A 438 3.22 19.92 16.76
CA GLY A 438 2.78 19.24 17.98
C GLY A 438 1.44 18.51 17.83
N LYS A 439 1.08 18.09 16.59
CA LYS A 439 -0.21 17.47 16.26
C LYS A 439 -0.12 15.94 16.08
N THR A 440 0.98 15.32 16.50
CA THR A 440 1.16 13.87 16.46
C THR A 440 0.07 13.18 17.29
N GLY A 441 -0.67 12.24 16.66
CA GLY A 441 -1.83 11.57 17.27
C GLY A 441 -3.13 12.40 17.28
N GLU A 442 -3.11 13.63 16.74
CA GLU A 442 -4.31 14.48 16.57
C GLU A 442 -4.70 14.63 15.11
N ALA A 443 -3.72 14.88 14.23
CA ALA A 443 -3.89 14.96 12.79
C ALA A 443 -3.46 13.66 12.10
N VAL A 444 -4.08 13.35 10.96
CA VAL A 444 -3.77 12.15 10.17
C VAL A 444 -3.65 12.49 8.70
N PHE A 445 -2.66 11.91 8.04
CA PHE A 445 -2.63 11.85 6.59
C PHE A 445 -2.70 10.39 6.13
N PHE A 446 -3.15 10.18 4.91
CA PHE A 446 -3.19 8.87 4.29
C PHE A 446 -2.60 8.93 2.88
N MET A 447 -1.89 7.87 2.51
CA MET A 447 -1.15 7.77 1.25
C MET A 447 -1.48 6.45 0.55
N ARG A 448 -1.32 6.44 -0.79
CA ARG A 448 -1.31 5.22 -1.59
C ARG A 448 0.12 4.76 -1.93
N ALA A 449 1.01 5.69 -2.22
CA ALA A 449 2.37 5.37 -2.64
C ALA A 449 3.25 4.97 -1.44
N GLY A 450 4.12 3.99 -1.66
CA GLY A 450 5.04 3.49 -0.65
C GLY A 450 6.23 2.72 -1.22
N PHE A 451 7.19 2.50 -0.37
CA PHE A 451 8.34 1.61 -0.54
C PHE A 451 8.87 1.22 0.84
N SER A 452 9.95 0.42 0.91
CA SER A 452 10.57 0.00 2.17
C SER A 452 10.89 1.17 3.10
N GLY A 453 10.28 1.20 4.27
CA GLY A 453 10.47 2.26 5.27
C GLY A 453 9.33 3.30 5.34
N VAL A 454 8.38 3.31 4.40
CA VAL A 454 7.21 4.19 4.48
C VAL A 454 6.39 3.95 5.75
N GLN A 455 6.42 2.73 6.28
CA GLN A 455 5.74 2.30 7.50
C GLN A 455 6.08 3.15 8.73
N ALA A 456 7.32 3.67 8.81
CA ALA A 456 7.73 4.54 9.92
C ALA A 456 7.00 5.90 9.94
N HIS A 457 6.42 6.30 8.82
CA HIS A 457 5.91 7.66 8.62
C HIS A 457 4.42 7.70 8.31
N CYS A 458 3.92 6.80 7.45
CA CYS A 458 2.52 6.78 7.00
C CYS A 458 1.61 6.09 8.02
N PRO A 459 0.72 6.81 8.73
CA PRO A 459 -0.14 6.23 9.75
C PRO A 459 -1.33 5.44 9.19
N LEU A 460 -1.71 5.69 7.94
CA LEU A 460 -2.87 5.12 7.30
C LEU A 460 -2.63 4.94 5.80
N LEU A 461 -2.51 3.68 5.36
CA LEU A 461 -2.41 3.37 3.94
C LEU A 461 -3.80 3.42 3.29
N TRP A 462 -3.86 3.92 2.07
CA TRP A 462 -5.04 3.93 1.23
C TRP A 462 -4.78 3.11 -0.04
N ALA A 463 -5.70 2.22 -0.39
CA ALA A 463 -5.49 1.24 -1.47
C ALA A 463 -5.47 1.83 -2.90
N GLY A 464 -5.57 3.16 -3.05
CA GLY A 464 -5.55 3.83 -4.35
C GLY A 464 -6.90 3.82 -5.07
N ASP A 465 -6.85 3.96 -6.39
CA ASP A 465 -7.98 4.25 -7.28
C ASP A 465 -8.54 2.96 -7.89
N GLN A 466 -9.46 2.27 -7.22
CA GLN A 466 -10.12 1.08 -7.79
C GLN A 466 -11.21 1.45 -8.79
N CYS A 467 -11.41 0.60 -9.79
CA CYS A 467 -12.58 0.64 -10.66
C CYS A 467 -13.89 0.43 -9.87
N VAL A 468 -14.95 1.10 -10.31
CA VAL A 468 -16.28 1.04 -9.69
C VAL A 468 -17.04 -0.24 -10.11
N ASP A 469 -16.42 -1.41 -9.91
CA ASP A 469 -16.95 -2.71 -10.33
C ASP A 469 -16.50 -3.87 -9.42
N PHE A 470 -16.78 -5.11 -9.84
CA PHE A 470 -16.43 -6.34 -9.16
C PHE A 470 -15.29 -7.10 -9.86
N THR A 471 -14.52 -6.46 -10.75
CA THR A 471 -13.42 -7.13 -11.45
C THR A 471 -12.33 -7.57 -10.48
N ARG A 472 -11.70 -8.70 -10.81
CA ARG A 472 -10.70 -9.32 -9.93
C ARG A 472 -9.47 -8.46 -9.72
N HIS A 473 -9.01 -7.77 -10.77
CA HIS A 473 -7.71 -7.11 -10.76
C HIS A 473 -7.77 -5.62 -10.44
N ASP A 474 -9.00 -5.02 -10.46
CA ASP A 474 -9.17 -3.59 -10.22
C ASP A 474 -10.46 -3.21 -9.47
N GLY A 475 -11.36 -4.16 -9.19
CA GLY A 475 -12.61 -3.92 -8.48
C GLY A 475 -12.50 -4.04 -6.95
N ILE A 476 -13.67 -4.09 -6.29
CA ILE A 476 -13.82 -4.11 -4.81
C ILE A 476 -12.95 -5.17 -4.10
N GLY A 477 -12.69 -6.34 -4.73
CA GLY A 477 -11.91 -7.40 -4.10
C GLY A 477 -10.44 -7.04 -3.89
N THR A 478 -9.91 -6.08 -4.66
CA THR A 478 -8.49 -5.70 -4.61
C THR A 478 -8.11 -5.01 -3.32
N VAL A 479 -9.03 -4.29 -2.67
CA VAL A 479 -8.74 -3.59 -1.40
C VAL A 479 -8.48 -4.56 -0.25
N LEU A 480 -9.06 -5.77 -0.30
CA LEU A 480 -8.76 -6.82 0.68
C LEU A 480 -7.34 -7.34 0.48
N THR A 481 -7.02 -7.74 -0.76
CA THR A 481 -5.68 -8.24 -1.09
C THR A 481 -4.60 -7.20 -0.76
N ALA A 482 -4.84 -5.93 -1.07
CA ALA A 482 -3.98 -4.80 -0.75
C ALA A 482 -3.69 -4.69 0.76
N ALA A 483 -4.73 -4.70 1.60
CA ALA A 483 -4.59 -4.63 3.05
C ALA A 483 -3.84 -5.83 3.62
N LEU A 484 -4.13 -7.05 3.13
CA LEU A 484 -3.51 -8.28 3.60
C LEU A 484 -2.04 -8.37 3.20
N SER A 485 -1.69 -8.06 1.95
CA SER A 485 -0.31 -8.14 1.46
C SER A 485 0.58 -7.07 2.08
N SER A 486 0.13 -5.81 2.15
CA SER A 486 0.87 -4.73 2.79
C SER A 486 1.05 -4.95 4.30
N GLY A 487 0.03 -5.54 4.96
CA GLY A 487 0.10 -5.91 6.37
C GLY A 487 1.21 -6.90 6.68
N LEU A 488 1.46 -7.87 5.80
CA LEU A 488 2.53 -8.86 5.95
C LEU A 488 3.94 -8.26 5.88
N VAL A 489 4.10 -7.09 5.26
CA VAL A 489 5.39 -6.39 5.15
C VAL A 489 5.49 -5.18 6.09
N GLY A 490 4.63 -5.11 7.12
CA GLY A 490 4.77 -4.15 8.22
C GLY A 490 3.85 -2.93 8.16
N ASN A 491 2.92 -2.84 7.21
CA ASN A 491 1.90 -1.81 7.23
C ASN A 491 0.78 -2.17 8.22
N LEU A 492 0.58 -1.35 9.27
CA LEU A 492 -0.32 -1.70 10.37
C LEU A 492 -1.80 -1.43 10.06
N VAL A 493 -2.09 -0.37 9.30
CA VAL A 493 -3.46 0.13 9.11
C VAL A 493 -3.71 0.51 7.65
N SER A 494 -4.73 -0.10 7.05
CA SER A 494 -5.17 0.19 5.70
C SER A 494 -6.65 0.61 5.67
N HIS A 495 -7.01 1.40 4.66
CA HIS A 495 -8.39 1.70 4.31
C HIS A 495 -8.54 1.85 2.78
N HIS A 496 -9.73 2.17 2.32
CA HIS A 496 -10.05 2.29 0.90
C HIS A 496 -11.17 3.31 0.65
N ASP A 497 -11.37 3.64 -0.61
CA ASP A 497 -12.49 4.46 -1.08
C ASP A 497 -13.79 3.65 -1.05
N VAL A 498 -14.69 3.96 -0.11
CA VAL A 498 -16.01 3.33 -0.11
C VAL A 498 -16.79 3.81 -1.33
N GLY A 499 -17.03 2.85 -2.24
CA GLY A 499 -17.66 3.09 -3.54
C GLY A 499 -16.71 3.02 -4.74
N GLY A 500 -15.39 2.91 -4.52
CA GLY A 500 -14.37 2.96 -5.57
C GLY A 500 -14.19 4.38 -6.13
N TYR A 501 -13.27 4.53 -7.07
CA TYR A 501 -12.89 5.82 -7.64
C TYR A 501 -13.04 5.86 -9.16
N THR A 502 -12.42 4.92 -9.89
CA THR A 502 -12.24 4.97 -11.34
C THR A 502 -13.49 4.54 -12.09
N SER A 503 -14.08 5.49 -12.81
CA SER A 503 -15.23 5.31 -13.70
C SER A 503 -14.86 5.82 -15.09
N LEU A 504 -14.55 4.90 -16.02
CA LEU A 504 -14.09 5.19 -17.38
C LEU A 504 -14.77 4.25 -18.39
N HIS A 505 -14.88 4.68 -19.65
CA HIS A 505 -15.35 3.87 -20.78
C HIS A 505 -16.69 3.15 -20.52
N GLY A 506 -17.64 3.86 -19.84
CA GLY A 506 -18.96 3.32 -19.55
C GLY A 506 -19.06 2.46 -18.28
N ASN A 507 -17.95 2.24 -17.58
CA ASN A 507 -17.98 1.65 -16.25
C ASN A 507 -18.51 2.67 -15.25
N VAL A 508 -19.68 2.41 -14.65
CA VAL A 508 -20.37 3.31 -13.72
C VAL A 508 -20.78 2.55 -12.47
N ARG A 509 -20.73 3.24 -11.34
CA ARG A 509 -21.06 2.68 -10.03
C ARG A 509 -22.52 2.27 -9.95
N THR A 510 -22.78 1.00 -9.64
CA THR A 510 -24.14 0.46 -9.42
C THR A 510 -24.55 0.57 -7.96
N ALA A 511 -25.87 0.49 -7.70
CA ALA A 511 -26.38 0.47 -6.33
C ALA A 511 -25.91 -0.77 -5.56
N GLU A 512 -25.88 -1.95 -6.21
CA GLU A 512 -25.36 -3.18 -5.58
C GLU A 512 -23.92 -3.02 -5.15
N LEU A 513 -23.03 -2.53 -6.04
CA LEU A 513 -21.63 -2.29 -5.70
C LEU A 513 -21.50 -1.34 -4.51
N LEU A 514 -22.24 -0.25 -4.51
CA LEU A 514 -22.18 0.74 -3.46
C LEU A 514 -22.63 0.16 -2.11
N HIS A 515 -23.73 -0.62 -2.08
CA HIS A 515 -24.15 -1.35 -0.89
C HIS A 515 -23.06 -2.29 -0.37
N ARG A 516 -22.42 -3.11 -1.25
CA ARG A 516 -21.35 -4.04 -0.88
C ARG A 516 -20.10 -3.33 -0.37
N TRP A 517 -19.76 -2.20 -0.96
CA TRP A 517 -18.61 -1.41 -0.52
C TRP A 517 -18.87 -0.71 0.83
N ILE A 518 -20.07 -0.21 1.05
CA ILE A 518 -20.48 0.34 2.35
C ILE A 518 -20.45 -0.76 3.44
N ASP A 519 -20.95 -1.96 3.13
CA ASP A 519 -20.90 -3.12 4.03
C ASP A 519 -19.44 -3.46 4.42
N LEU A 520 -18.52 -3.50 3.44
CA LEU A 520 -17.10 -3.73 3.69
C LEU A 520 -16.48 -2.61 4.54
N GLY A 521 -16.75 -1.35 4.19
CA GLY A 521 -16.18 -0.18 4.85
C GLY A 521 -16.47 -0.13 6.36
N ALA A 522 -17.63 -0.63 6.79
CA ALA A 522 -17.99 -0.67 8.21
C ALA A 522 -17.09 -1.58 9.05
N PHE A 523 -16.42 -2.55 8.43
CA PHE A 523 -15.54 -3.52 9.10
C PHE A 523 -14.05 -3.32 8.76
N THR A 524 -13.68 -2.10 8.39
CA THR A 524 -12.28 -1.67 8.20
C THR A 524 -11.91 -0.61 9.24
N PRO A 525 -10.61 -0.37 9.51
CA PRO A 525 -10.20 0.58 10.54
C PRO A 525 -10.71 2.01 10.35
N VAL A 526 -10.80 2.47 9.10
CA VAL A 526 -11.33 3.78 8.73
C VAL A 526 -12.35 3.62 7.63
N MET A 527 -13.56 4.14 7.83
CA MET A 527 -14.65 4.16 6.85
C MET A 527 -14.67 5.53 6.17
N ARG A 528 -14.15 5.64 4.94
CA ARG A 528 -14.11 6.89 4.18
C ARG A 528 -14.77 6.72 2.81
N SER A 529 -15.79 7.56 2.52
CA SER A 529 -16.43 7.55 1.20
C SER A 529 -15.69 8.40 0.18
N HIS A 530 -15.86 8.06 -1.11
CA HIS A 530 -15.38 8.84 -2.25
C HIS A 530 -16.46 9.01 -3.31
N GLU A 531 -16.57 10.21 -3.88
CA GLU A 531 -17.53 10.48 -4.96
C GLU A 531 -17.06 9.92 -6.33
N GLY A 532 -15.77 9.53 -6.44
CA GLY A 532 -15.16 9.04 -7.66
C GLY A 532 -14.65 10.17 -8.59
N ASN A 533 -13.99 9.78 -9.68
CA ASN A 533 -13.46 10.74 -10.66
C ASN A 533 -14.55 11.40 -11.53
N ARG A 534 -15.74 10.78 -11.62
CA ARG A 534 -16.91 11.26 -12.37
C ARG A 534 -18.17 11.25 -11.49
N PRO A 535 -18.28 12.17 -10.52
CA PRO A 535 -19.37 12.14 -9.55
C PRO A 535 -20.75 12.29 -10.20
N ASP A 536 -20.86 13.03 -11.29
CA ASP A 536 -22.13 13.28 -11.99
C ASP A 536 -22.63 12.04 -12.77
N ASP A 537 -21.75 11.12 -13.14
CA ASP A 537 -22.07 9.88 -13.86
C ASP A 537 -22.37 8.71 -12.92
N ASN A 538 -21.91 8.79 -11.66
CA ASN A 538 -21.97 7.71 -10.69
C ASN A 538 -23.05 7.91 -9.64
N LEU A 539 -23.68 6.81 -9.21
CA LEU A 539 -24.53 6.85 -8.01
C LEU A 539 -23.70 7.28 -6.80
N GLN A 540 -24.23 8.26 -6.05
CA GLN A 540 -23.68 8.72 -4.80
C GLN A 540 -24.48 8.16 -3.62
N ILE A 541 -23.90 8.17 -2.42
CA ILE A 541 -24.57 7.67 -1.21
C ILE A 541 -25.89 8.41 -0.96
N ASP A 542 -25.93 9.70 -1.23
CA ASP A 542 -27.12 10.54 -1.08
C ASP A 542 -28.00 10.62 -2.35
N SER A 543 -27.78 9.75 -3.35
CA SER A 543 -28.60 9.66 -4.57
C SER A 543 -30.01 9.11 -4.30
N SER A 544 -30.17 8.31 -3.23
CA SER A 544 -31.47 7.80 -2.82
C SER A 544 -31.60 7.70 -1.30
N PRO A 545 -32.81 7.80 -0.75
CA PRO A 545 -33.06 7.60 0.68
C PRO A 545 -32.62 6.21 1.17
N GLU A 546 -32.70 5.18 0.32
CA GLU A 546 -32.31 3.81 0.64
C GLU A 546 -30.80 3.68 0.83
N LEU A 547 -29.99 4.18 -0.11
CA LEU A 547 -28.53 4.19 -0.01
C LEU A 547 -28.06 5.00 1.19
N LEU A 548 -28.69 6.16 1.42
CA LEU A 548 -28.34 7.02 2.54
C LEU A 548 -28.66 6.36 3.90
N ALA A 549 -29.83 5.71 4.02
CA ALA A 549 -30.21 4.97 5.22
C ALA A 549 -29.28 3.77 5.44
N HIS A 550 -28.86 3.08 4.38
CA HIS A 550 -27.90 2.00 4.46
C HIS A 550 -26.54 2.49 4.95
N PHE A 551 -26.03 3.58 4.39
CA PHE A 551 -24.79 4.20 4.85
C PHE A 551 -24.88 4.63 6.31
N ALA A 552 -25.98 5.28 6.72
CA ALA A 552 -26.19 5.70 8.10
C ALA A 552 -26.13 4.50 9.05
N ARG A 553 -26.84 3.41 8.74
CA ARG A 553 -26.80 2.16 9.52
C ARG A 553 -25.38 1.62 9.63
N MET A 554 -24.65 1.50 8.52
CA MET A 554 -23.30 0.89 8.50
C MET A 554 -22.27 1.79 9.20
N SER A 555 -22.39 3.10 9.09
CA SER A 555 -21.55 4.06 9.84
C SER A 555 -21.79 3.99 11.36
N GLN A 556 -23.03 3.73 11.80
CA GLN A 556 -23.33 3.47 13.21
C GLN A 556 -22.70 2.17 13.70
N ILE A 557 -22.74 1.09 12.91
CA ILE A 557 -22.04 -0.18 13.22
C ILE A 557 -20.53 0.07 13.34
N HIS A 558 -19.94 0.79 12.39
CA HIS A 558 -18.53 1.16 12.44
C HIS A 558 -18.19 1.94 13.72
N ALA A 559 -18.95 2.97 14.06
CA ALA A 559 -18.74 3.74 15.27
C ALA A 559 -18.90 2.91 16.56
N ARG A 560 -19.85 1.97 16.59
CA ARG A 560 -20.05 1.06 17.74
C ARG A 560 -18.88 0.07 17.90
N LEU A 561 -18.21 -0.28 16.81
CA LEU A 561 -17.00 -1.13 16.84
C LEU A 561 -15.75 -0.38 17.31
N ALA A 562 -15.76 0.95 17.43
CA ALA A 562 -14.57 1.74 17.78
C ALA A 562 -13.78 1.25 19.02
N PRO A 563 -14.40 0.79 20.13
CA PRO A 563 -13.64 0.23 21.25
C PRO A 563 -12.86 -1.03 20.89
N TYR A 564 -13.41 -1.89 20.03
CA TYR A 564 -12.73 -3.07 19.52
C TYR A 564 -11.61 -2.67 18.54
N VAL A 565 -11.91 -1.75 17.63
CA VAL A 565 -10.92 -1.23 16.66
C VAL A 565 -9.73 -0.61 17.39
N ARG A 566 -9.96 0.20 18.44
CA ARG A 566 -8.89 0.78 19.27
C ARG A 566 -8.02 -0.32 19.87
N HIS A 567 -8.64 -1.34 20.46
CA HIS A 567 -7.90 -2.50 21.00
C HIS A 567 -7.01 -3.17 19.92
N VAL A 568 -7.54 -3.40 18.71
CA VAL A 568 -6.78 -3.99 17.61
C VAL A 568 -5.61 -3.10 17.17
N LEU A 569 -5.81 -1.78 17.12
CA LEU A 569 -4.75 -0.82 16.77
C LEU A 569 -3.68 -0.74 17.85
N ASP A 570 -4.07 -0.76 19.13
CA ASP A 570 -3.13 -0.76 20.27
C ASP A 570 -2.32 -2.06 20.30
N GLU A 571 -2.96 -3.21 20.03
CA GLU A 571 -2.26 -4.49 19.83
C GLU A 571 -1.27 -4.39 18.67
N GLY A 572 -1.68 -3.78 17.56
CA GLY A 572 -0.82 -3.53 16.40
C GLY A 572 0.42 -2.71 16.75
N GLN A 573 0.25 -1.64 17.49
CA GLN A 573 1.36 -0.82 17.98
C GLN A 573 2.28 -1.58 18.95
N ALA A 574 1.72 -2.41 19.84
CA ALA A 574 2.47 -3.17 20.82
C ALA A 574 3.20 -4.38 20.23
N ASN A 575 2.51 -5.16 19.37
CA ASN A 575 2.97 -6.45 18.88
C ASN A 575 3.38 -6.43 17.41
N SER A 576 3.31 -5.27 16.75
CA SER A 576 3.72 -5.09 15.34
C SER A 576 2.88 -5.93 14.36
N LEU A 577 1.57 -6.08 14.63
CA LEU A 577 0.63 -6.85 13.82
C LEU A 577 -0.36 -5.93 13.09
N PRO A 578 -0.70 -6.21 11.82
CA PRO A 578 -1.68 -5.42 11.09
C PRO A 578 -3.09 -5.59 11.66
N ALA A 579 -3.95 -4.57 11.46
CA ALA A 579 -5.34 -4.64 11.87
C ALA A 579 -6.13 -5.70 11.08
N GLN A 580 -5.91 -5.79 9.77
CA GLN A 580 -6.50 -6.78 8.87
C GLN A 580 -5.46 -7.87 8.58
N ARG A 581 -5.80 -9.12 8.88
CA ARG A 581 -4.84 -10.25 8.89
C ARG A 581 -5.31 -11.38 8.00
N PRO A 582 -4.45 -11.98 7.16
CA PRO A 582 -4.80 -13.20 6.47
C PRO A 582 -5.01 -14.34 7.47
N LEU A 583 -5.88 -15.30 7.14
CA LEU A 583 -6.23 -16.40 8.05
C LEU A 583 -4.99 -17.19 8.50
N PHE A 584 -4.07 -17.46 7.56
CA PHE A 584 -2.88 -18.25 7.84
C PHE A 584 -1.92 -17.58 8.86
N LEU A 585 -2.08 -16.28 9.14
CA LEU A 585 -1.25 -15.62 10.14
C LEU A 585 -1.49 -16.19 11.55
N HIS A 586 -2.74 -16.58 11.86
CA HIS A 586 -3.12 -17.18 13.13
C HIS A 586 -3.43 -18.68 13.04
N TYR A 587 -3.79 -19.15 11.86
CA TYR A 587 -4.18 -20.54 11.58
C TYR A 587 -3.32 -21.05 10.42
N ASP A 588 -2.05 -21.32 10.73
CA ASP A 588 -1.03 -21.70 9.75
C ASP A 588 -1.26 -23.10 9.20
N ALA A 589 -2.14 -23.15 8.17
CA ALA A 589 -2.48 -24.39 7.48
C ALA A 589 -2.60 -24.14 5.97
N PRO A 590 -2.19 -25.11 5.14
CA PRO A 590 -2.12 -24.97 3.68
C PRO A 590 -3.42 -24.53 3.02
N GLU A 591 -4.58 -24.92 3.55
CA GLU A 591 -5.90 -24.55 3.06
C GLU A 591 -6.18 -23.05 3.15
N TYR A 592 -5.49 -22.31 4.03
CA TYR A 592 -5.67 -20.86 4.19
C TYR A 592 -4.64 -20.03 3.40
N HIS A 593 -3.58 -20.65 2.88
CA HIS A 593 -2.46 -19.94 2.23
C HIS A 593 -2.84 -19.12 1.00
N ALA A 594 -3.93 -19.45 0.33
CA ALA A 594 -4.42 -18.74 -0.85
C ALA A 594 -5.74 -17.98 -0.61
N VAL A 595 -6.27 -17.97 0.61
CA VAL A 595 -7.51 -17.25 0.96
C VAL A 595 -7.21 -15.75 1.01
N GLN A 596 -7.81 -14.99 0.09
CA GLN A 596 -7.59 -13.54 -0.05
C GLN A 596 -8.88 -12.71 -0.07
N ASP A 597 -10.03 -13.36 0.06
CA ASP A 597 -11.37 -12.79 -0.03
C ASP A 597 -12.09 -12.71 1.32
N GLN A 598 -11.36 -12.99 2.40
CA GLN A 598 -11.77 -12.85 3.79
C GLN A 598 -10.55 -12.62 4.68
N TYR A 599 -10.76 -12.02 5.85
CA TYR A 599 -9.68 -11.69 6.77
C TYR A 599 -10.12 -11.77 8.23
N LEU A 600 -9.14 -11.89 9.10
CA LEU A 600 -9.29 -11.64 10.53
C LEU A 600 -9.12 -10.15 10.78
N TYR A 601 -10.08 -9.50 11.41
CA TYR A 601 -9.97 -8.14 11.90
C TYR A 601 -9.55 -8.23 13.38
N GLY A 602 -8.29 -7.94 13.68
CA GLY A 602 -7.67 -8.37 14.93
C GLY A 602 -7.62 -9.90 15.04
N ALA A 603 -7.86 -10.42 16.24
CA ALA A 603 -7.94 -11.86 16.50
C ALA A 603 -9.39 -12.37 16.61
N ASP A 604 -10.35 -11.48 16.84
CA ASP A 604 -11.67 -11.85 17.34
C ASP A 604 -12.83 -11.72 16.34
N LEU A 605 -12.63 -11.00 15.22
CA LEU A 605 -13.60 -10.93 14.13
C LEU A 605 -13.05 -11.58 12.87
N LEU A 606 -13.89 -12.38 12.21
CA LEU A 606 -13.69 -12.92 10.87
C LEU A 606 -14.65 -12.20 9.93
N VAL A 607 -14.13 -11.51 8.92
CA VAL A 607 -14.89 -10.71 7.96
C VAL A 607 -14.71 -11.28 6.56
N ALA A 608 -15.82 -11.60 5.91
CA ALA A 608 -15.83 -12.16 4.56
C ALA A 608 -16.82 -11.42 3.65
N PRO A 609 -16.46 -10.22 3.18
CA PRO A 609 -17.37 -9.37 2.42
C PRO A 609 -17.79 -10.04 1.10
N VAL A 610 -18.93 -9.64 0.57
CA VAL A 610 -19.37 -10.05 -0.77
C VAL A 610 -18.62 -9.16 -1.78
N ILE A 611 -17.83 -9.78 -2.63
CA ILE A 611 -17.01 -9.13 -3.66
C ILE A 611 -17.35 -9.63 -5.07
N GLU A 612 -18.52 -10.22 -5.23
CA GLU A 612 -19.06 -10.70 -6.51
C GLU A 612 -20.45 -10.10 -6.73
N ALA A 613 -20.77 -9.82 -8.00
CA ALA A 613 -22.06 -9.26 -8.38
C ALA A 613 -23.16 -10.36 -8.39
N ASN A 614 -24.38 -9.92 -8.12
CA ASN A 614 -25.61 -10.75 -8.24
C ASN A 614 -25.62 -12.00 -7.34
N VAL A 615 -24.95 -11.95 -6.18
CA VAL A 615 -24.96 -13.03 -5.20
C VAL A 615 -25.68 -12.61 -3.92
N THR A 616 -26.37 -13.55 -3.29
CA THR A 616 -27.15 -13.32 -2.04
C THR A 616 -26.44 -13.83 -0.80
N GLY A 617 -25.29 -14.48 -0.95
CA GLY A 617 -24.49 -15.06 0.12
C GLY A 617 -23.22 -15.66 -0.43
N ARG A 618 -22.40 -16.21 0.46
CA ARG A 618 -21.15 -16.86 0.08
C ARG A 618 -20.71 -17.93 1.07
N HIS A 619 -19.84 -18.80 0.63
CA HIS A 619 -19.09 -19.69 1.51
C HIS A 619 -17.96 -18.92 2.22
N VAL A 620 -17.79 -19.20 3.50
CA VAL A 620 -16.75 -18.62 4.37
C VAL A 620 -15.96 -19.75 5.01
N ALA A 621 -14.65 -19.68 4.94
CA ALA A 621 -13.77 -20.60 5.65
C ALA A 621 -13.70 -20.19 7.12
N ILE A 622 -14.16 -21.07 8.01
CA ILE A 622 -14.14 -20.89 9.46
C ILE A 622 -12.89 -21.55 10.02
N PRO A 623 -11.89 -20.76 10.48
CA PRO A 623 -10.62 -21.30 10.93
C PRO A 623 -10.70 -21.74 12.40
N GLY A 624 -10.79 -23.05 12.65
CA GLY A 624 -10.83 -23.59 14.00
C GLY A 624 -12.22 -23.49 14.67
N GLU A 625 -12.25 -23.84 15.94
CA GLU A 625 -13.46 -23.87 16.77
C GLU A 625 -13.71 -22.54 17.49
N GLY A 626 -14.91 -22.33 18.03
CA GLY A 626 -15.24 -21.20 18.90
C GLY A 626 -15.68 -19.94 18.18
N TRP A 627 -16.19 -20.04 16.97
CA TRP A 627 -16.78 -18.94 16.20
C TRP A 627 -18.31 -18.95 16.26
N ALA A 628 -18.92 -17.78 16.17
CA ALA A 628 -20.35 -17.59 16.01
C ALA A 628 -20.66 -16.52 14.98
N ASP A 629 -21.76 -16.67 14.23
CA ASP A 629 -22.27 -15.66 13.30
C ASP A 629 -22.68 -14.39 14.05
N LEU A 630 -22.23 -13.22 13.59
CA LEU A 630 -22.44 -11.94 14.28
C LEU A 630 -23.94 -11.61 14.37
N TRP A 631 -24.71 -11.85 13.30
CA TRP A 631 -26.08 -11.38 13.16
C TRP A 631 -27.09 -12.28 13.86
N SER A 632 -26.84 -13.60 13.87
CA SER A 632 -27.72 -14.58 14.50
C SER A 632 -27.23 -15.05 15.88
N GLY A 633 -25.94 -14.95 16.16
CA GLY A 633 -25.29 -15.51 17.35
C GLY A 633 -25.18 -17.05 17.32
N LYS A 634 -25.48 -17.69 16.20
CA LYS A 634 -25.38 -19.15 16.08
C LYS A 634 -23.92 -19.60 16.04
N PRO A 635 -23.51 -20.60 16.84
CA PRO A 635 -22.20 -21.19 16.74
C PRO A 635 -21.95 -21.77 15.34
N LEU A 636 -20.69 -21.64 14.89
CA LEU A 636 -20.21 -22.12 13.60
C LEU A 636 -19.22 -23.27 13.81
N ASN A 637 -19.28 -24.26 12.96
CA ASN A 637 -18.30 -25.34 12.95
C ASN A 637 -17.10 -24.95 12.08
N MET A 638 -15.92 -25.46 12.43
CA MET A 638 -14.73 -25.37 11.61
C MET A 638 -14.98 -25.93 10.20
N GLY A 639 -14.40 -25.32 9.18
CA GLY A 639 -14.51 -25.71 7.78
C GLY A 639 -15.26 -24.67 6.95
N GLN A 640 -16.05 -25.08 5.97
CA GLN A 640 -16.81 -24.17 5.12
C GLN A 640 -18.24 -24.00 5.66
N ALA A 641 -18.67 -22.75 5.85
CA ALA A 641 -20.01 -22.38 6.23
C ALA A 641 -20.63 -21.45 5.19
N TRP A 642 -21.93 -21.67 4.88
CA TRP A 642 -22.70 -20.74 4.06
C TRP A 642 -23.21 -19.58 4.91
N PHE A 643 -23.05 -18.35 4.43
CA PHE A 643 -23.66 -17.15 5.01
C PHE A 643 -24.58 -16.51 3.98
N ASP A 644 -25.83 -16.29 4.36
CA ASP A 644 -26.69 -15.35 3.67
C ASP A 644 -26.18 -13.93 3.92
N ALA A 645 -26.12 -13.12 2.88
CA ALA A 645 -25.53 -11.78 2.94
C ALA A 645 -26.46 -10.72 2.32
N PRO A 646 -27.63 -10.47 2.92
CA PRO A 646 -28.42 -9.31 2.51
C PRO A 646 -27.64 -8.01 2.78
N HIS A 647 -27.90 -6.96 2.00
CA HIS A 647 -27.28 -5.66 2.23
C HIS A 647 -27.47 -5.21 3.70
N GLY A 648 -26.41 -4.72 4.33
CA GLY A 648 -26.38 -4.33 5.74
C GLY A 648 -26.13 -5.46 6.74
N LYS A 649 -25.92 -6.69 6.25
CA LYS A 649 -25.49 -7.85 7.07
C LYS A 649 -24.44 -8.64 6.31
N PRO A 650 -23.23 -8.08 6.09
CA PRO A 650 -22.15 -8.84 5.47
C PRO A 650 -21.76 -10.05 6.33
N PRO A 651 -21.21 -11.11 5.73
CA PRO A 651 -20.72 -12.27 6.48
C PRO A 651 -19.63 -11.88 7.46
N VAL A 652 -19.96 -11.90 8.74
CA VAL A 652 -19.04 -11.61 9.85
C VAL A 652 -19.27 -12.64 10.96
N ALA A 653 -18.18 -13.22 11.46
CA ALA A 653 -18.22 -14.09 12.63
C ALA A 653 -17.31 -13.51 13.72
N TYR A 654 -17.60 -13.86 14.98
CA TYR A 654 -16.83 -13.42 16.14
C TYR A 654 -16.45 -14.61 17.04
N ARG A 655 -15.36 -14.43 17.79
CA ARG A 655 -14.88 -15.42 18.77
C ARG A 655 -15.79 -15.44 20.01
N LEU A 656 -16.23 -16.62 20.40
CA LEU A 656 -17.07 -16.81 21.60
C LEU A 656 -16.30 -16.57 22.93
N ASP A 657 -14.98 -16.69 22.89
CA ASP A 657 -14.07 -16.43 24.02
C ASP A 657 -13.44 -15.03 24.01
N SER A 658 -13.89 -14.13 23.10
CA SER A 658 -13.44 -12.74 23.04
C SER A 658 -13.81 -11.96 24.30
N SER A 659 -12.92 -11.07 24.73
CA SER A 659 -13.23 -10.06 25.76
C SER A 659 -14.31 -9.05 25.31
N PHE A 660 -14.58 -8.98 24.01
CA PHE A 660 -15.58 -8.11 23.38
C PHE A 660 -16.91 -8.81 23.06
N VAL A 661 -17.13 -10.04 23.55
CA VAL A 661 -18.38 -10.80 23.29
C VAL A 661 -19.64 -10.02 23.64
N THR A 662 -19.60 -9.20 24.69
CA THR A 662 -20.72 -8.33 25.11
C THR A 662 -21.00 -7.25 24.06
N LEU A 663 -19.97 -6.59 23.54
CA LEU A 663 -20.08 -5.59 22.47
C LEU A 663 -20.70 -6.21 21.20
N PHE A 664 -20.25 -7.41 20.81
CA PHE A 664 -20.80 -8.12 19.65
C PHE A 664 -22.26 -8.55 19.86
N ALA A 665 -22.64 -8.92 21.09
CA ALA A 665 -24.02 -9.21 21.42
C ALA A 665 -24.92 -7.96 21.41
N GLU A 666 -24.42 -6.81 21.84
CA GLU A 666 -25.12 -5.53 21.74
C GLU A 666 -25.32 -5.09 20.29
N LEU A 667 -24.27 -5.19 19.44
CA LEU A 667 -24.37 -4.96 18.00
C LEU A 667 -25.45 -5.83 17.37
N ARG A 668 -25.48 -7.12 17.68
CA ARG A 668 -26.53 -8.02 17.20
C ARG A 668 -27.92 -7.59 17.66
N LYS A 669 -28.07 -7.16 18.92
CA LYS A 669 -29.36 -6.73 19.45
C LYS A 669 -29.87 -5.45 18.76
N GLU A 670 -28.96 -4.55 18.41
CA GLU A 670 -29.28 -3.23 17.83
C GLU A 670 -29.48 -3.32 16.31
N PHE A 671 -28.68 -4.14 15.64
CA PHE A 671 -28.58 -4.19 14.17
C PHE A 671 -28.81 -5.61 13.58
N GLY A 672 -29.08 -6.61 14.33
CA GLY A 672 -29.26 -8.01 13.92
C GLY A 672 -30.57 -8.35 13.19
#